data_88647aea6f5e9bf4b5d2eaee135702e8
#
_entry.id   88647aea6f5e9bf4b5d2eaee135702e8
#
_cell.length_a   1.000
_cell.length_b   1.000
_cell.length_c   1.000
_cell.angle_alpha   90.00
_cell.angle_beta   90.00
_cell.angle_gamma   90.00
#
_symmetry.space_group_name_H-M   'P 1'
#
loop_
_entity.id
_entity.type
_entity.pdbx_description
1 polymer ?
#
loop_
_entity_poly.entity_id
_entity_poly.type
_entity_poly.pdbx_seq_one_letter_code
_entity_poly.pdbx_strand_id
1 'polypeptide(L)'
;MKNRIVFCLLCFSIWAHTARAQERKYFQQKANYTIFVALDDTLHQLIGKVKINYFNQSPDTLREIYIHLWPNGYRDRNTALVKQQISQGNTKLFFADDQERGYIEDLHFKINGQPVLYSFYRKQADIAEIKLPEPLLPGDSLLIETPFRVKIPGDFSRMGHQDQAYQITQWYPKPAVYDREGWHPLSYLDLGEFYSEFGSFDVFITLPENYFVAATGVLVDNPNEENRITQRILDTRSGRFIKSNQIPLSSSRLKTLHFRQDSIHDFAWFADKRFLIAQKEVLLPQSGKTVKAYSYFLPEHYGVWNRVPDYIERSLLFYSDKLGDYPYSRCTAVDGALQAGGGMEYPMITVVNYFTDSKLTERTVMHEVGHNWLYGILAFNERKYPWLDEGINSFCENEYIEKYYPNDLFLADYALPKFMSKNRFPDFYANDFAYLFTQSQHDYQPCGLPSEEFSSINYGASVYFTPVMMLRYLKAYLGNRNFDFIMAQFAEEWSFKHPTPMDMKRFFEQKSGKNLDWFFEKLINTTTPIDMRLISVKSVKGESGKFVVKTKDVSHLGAPYCITAKDKNGMTLKEQWFSSSSGINRDTISCSESLYQVEVNRSLNIPEIEKTDNSLRIHGLFKRRVFPKFLFLWQVSSPYETHVLYSPVVGWNLYNKWMFGMAFYSDPIIAPKLDYLLMPMYSFVSETYSGMADVGYTFSFPGVKSVRLGLLAKQYDYSFIGNLNQYQKVEPSLMIRFLTPGNRNIDHWLNLRNVYICQSTKTPNLDYYAHGTSPFGKQNEYSVFDFHYQYANRRKINPWSVDADVQMMKKTIKLSAEMTTQYTYAKKKGVNLRLFAGKIYNPNTTFLPNLAFNASGIYGTYTGSSDYLFDQTLIGRSESEGLWSHQMLGNDGGFATLTPLGRDNDWLVAANFSVDFPKKIPLSAFANISTFSQAKSLLENGERFIYEAGIRVNIVKNIFEIYVPLYLSKDMQRVADLNGQHFIDHIRFKLNLNMLNPLKAVKRYKQIVL
;
A
#
# COMPACT_ATOMS: atom_id res chain seq x y z
N MET A 1 34.49 -4.03 48.63
CA MET A 1 33.32 -4.64 47.95
C MET A 1 33.04 -4.01 46.58
N LYS A 2 33.17 -2.71 46.38
CA LYS A 2 32.89 -2.06 45.07
C LYS A 2 33.77 -2.54 43.90
N ASN A 3 35.04 -2.81 44.11
CA ASN A 3 35.95 -3.23 43.06
C ASN A 3 35.80 -4.71 42.61
N ARG A 4 35.15 -5.56 43.40
CA ARG A 4 34.83 -6.95 43.00
C ARG A 4 33.59 -7.03 42.16
N ILE A 5 32.63 -6.14 42.38
CA ILE A 5 31.40 -6.06 41.56
C ILE A 5 31.68 -5.53 40.15
N VAL A 6 32.56 -4.54 40.05
CA VAL A 6 33.00 -4.01 38.72
C VAL A 6 33.78 -5.05 37.93
N PHE A 7 34.62 -5.85 38.60
CA PHE A 7 35.35 -6.93 37.92
C PHE A 7 34.44 -8.06 37.48
N CYS A 8 33.45 -8.46 38.27
CA CYS A 8 32.42 -9.43 37.86
C CYS A 8 31.51 -8.92 36.72
N LEU A 9 31.17 -7.65 36.72
CA LEU A 9 30.39 -7.03 35.62
C LEU A 9 31.23 -6.91 34.34
N LEU A 10 32.52 -6.60 34.43
CA LEU A 10 33.43 -6.63 33.29
C LEU A 10 33.68 -8.06 32.77
N CYS A 11 33.82 -9.05 33.63
CA CYS A 11 33.91 -10.46 33.22
C CYS A 11 32.60 -10.96 32.59
N PHE A 12 31.43 -10.53 33.09
CA PHE A 12 30.13 -10.87 32.51
C PHE A 12 29.91 -10.16 31.17
N SER A 13 30.37 -8.90 31.00
CA SER A 13 30.32 -8.20 29.72
C SER A 13 31.26 -8.77 28.69
N ILE A 14 32.43 -9.24 29.09
CA ILE A 14 33.40 -9.91 28.20
C ILE A 14 32.85 -11.31 27.81
N TRP A 15 32.20 -12.02 28.75
CA TRP A 15 31.58 -13.32 28.44
C TRP A 15 30.32 -13.19 27.52
N ALA A 16 29.57 -12.10 27.68
CA ALA A 16 28.44 -11.78 26.79
C ALA A 16 28.88 -11.34 25.39
N HIS A 17 30.11 -10.85 25.22
CA HIS A 17 30.64 -10.49 23.89
C HIS A 17 31.36 -11.63 23.15
N THR A 18 31.61 -12.77 23.82
CA THR A 18 32.25 -13.94 23.18
C THR A 18 31.32 -15.08 22.84
N ALA A 19 30.05 -15.01 23.19
CA ALA A 19 29.04 -15.87 22.63
C ALA A 19 28.67 -15.40 21.19
N ARG A 20 29.62 -15.40 20.26
CA ARG A 20 29.27 -15.60 18.86
C ARG A 20 28.58 -16.96 18.84
N ALA A 21 27.27 -16.96 18.69
CA ALA A 21 26.54 -18.17 18.41
C ALA A 21 27.27 -18.86 17.26
N GLN A 22 27.83 -20.01 17.51
CA GLN A 22 28.49 -20.81 16.47
C GLN A 22 27.38 -21.09 15.46
N GLU A 23 27.50 -20.49 14.27
CA GLU A 23 26.46 -20.61 13.26
C GLU A 23 26.30 -22.07 12.91
N ARG A 24 25.05 -22.56 13.02
CA ARG A 24 24.74 -23.95 12.70
C ARG A 24 25.05 -24.21 11.23
N LYS A 25 25.71 -25.32 10.93
CA LYS A 25 25.92 -25.79 9.56
C LYS A 25 24.56 -25.94 8.87
N TYR A 26 24.56 -25.73 7.57
CA TYR A 26 23.37 -25.97 6.76
C TYR A 26 22.94 -27.43 6.87
N PHE A 27 21.66 -27.65 7.07
CA PHE A 27 20.97 -28.92 6.94
C PHE A 27 19.60 -28.67 6.33
N GLN A 28 18.97 -29.69 5.82
CA GLN A 28 17.65 -29.57 5.21
C GLN A 28 16.88 -30.86 5.46
N GLN A 29 15.62 -30.74 5.87
CA GLN A 29 14.73 -31.87 6.04
C GLN A 29 14.25 -32.41 4.67
N LYS A 30 13.52 -33.53 4.67
CA LYS A 30 12.90 -34.06 3.47
C LYS A 30 11.52 -34.61 3.81
N ALA A 31 10.51 -34.31 2.97
CA ALA A 31 9.16 -34.80 3.15
C ALA A 31 8.61 -35.37 1.84
N ASN A 32 8.37 -36.70 1.78
CA ASN A 32 7.81 -37.37 0.60
C ASN A 32 6.32 -37.66 0.82
N TYR A 33 5.51 -37.37 -0.19
CA TYR A 33 4.05 -37.41 -0.11
C TYR A 33 3.45 -38.47 -1.03
N THR A 34 2.48 -39.20 -0.52
CA THR A 34 1.52 -39.98 -1.32
C THR A 34 0.12 -39.50 -0.95
N ILE A 35 -0.60 -38.94 -1.90
CA ILE A 35 -1.91 -38.32 -1.66
C ILE A 35 -2.96 -38.96 -2.57
N PHE A 36 -4.06 -39.39 -1.97
CA PHE A 36 -5.25 -39.82 -2.68
C PHE A 36 -6.35 -38.80 -2.39
N VAL A 37 -6.97 -38.26 -3.42
CA VAL A 37 -8.01 -37.26 -3.25
C VAL A 37 -9.13 -37.45 -4.29
N ALA A 38 -10.37 -37.27 -3.87
CA ALA A 38 -11.53 -37.24 -4.73
C ALA A 38 -12.23 -35.86 -4.62
N LEU A 39 -12.63 -35.30 -5.75
CA LEU A 39 -13.43 -34.10 -5.85
C LEU A 39 -14.90 -34.45 -5.90
N ASP A 40 -15.67 -34.01 -4.91
CA ASP A 40 -17.11 -33.88 -4.99
C ASP A 40 -17.47 -32.47 -5.48
N ASP A 41 -17.81 -32.34 -6.76
CA ASP A 41 -18.11 -31.07 -7.40
C ASP A 41 -19.57 -30.63 -7.23
N THR A 42 -20.36 -31.38 -6.50
CA THR A 42 -21.72 -31.02 -6.04
C THR A 42 -21.66 -30.32 -4.69
N LEU A 43 -20.85 -30.83 -3.78
CA LEU A 43 -20.68 -30.29 -2.44
C LEU A 43 -19.47 -29.33 -2.31
N HIS A 44 -18.68 -29.16 -3.38
CA HIS A 44 -17.43 -28.42 -3.41
C HIS A 44 -16.46 -28.89 -2.31
N GLN A 45 -16.20 -30.21 -2.28
CA GLN A 45 -15.36 -30.83 -1.26
C GLN A 45 -14.27 -31.70 -1.87
N LEU A 46 -13.15 -31.78 -1.14
CA LEU A 46 -12.11 -32.77 -1.36
C LEU A 46 -12.17 -33.79 -0.24
N ILE A 47 -12.19 -35.05 -0.57
CA ILE A 47 -12.12 -36.18 0.37
C ILE A 47 -10.84 -36.93 0.06
N GLY A 48 -9.93 -37.02 1.02
CA GLY A 48 -8.62 -37.55 0.76
C GLY A 48 -7.94 -38.24 1.92
N LYS A 49 -6.78 -38.80 1.61
CA LYS A 49 -5.84 -39.37 2.57
C LYS A 49 -4.43 -39.01 2.14
N VAL A 50 -3.61 -38.56 3.09
CA VAL A 50 -2.20 -38.28 2.87
C VAL A 50 -1.33 -39.22 3.71
N LYS A 51 -0.21 -39.64 3.12
CA LYS A 51 0.92 -40.32 3.76
C LYS A 51 2.15 -39.45 3.52
N ILE A 52 2.88 -39.12 4.59
CA ILE A 52 4.08 -38.29 4.54
C ILE A 52 5.22 -39.03 5.21
N ASN A 53 6.25 -39.37 4.44
CA ASN A 53 7.51 -39.85 4.98
C ASN A 53 8.41 -38.66 5.29
N TYR A 54 8.58 -38.32 6.57
CA TYR A 54 9.38 -37.19 7.03
C TYR A 54 10.74 -37.68 7.56
N PHE A 55 11.83 -37.08 7.07
CA PHE A 55 13.22 -37.43 7.39
C PHE A 55 13.85 -36.32 8.20
N ASN A 56 14.36 -36.64 9.39
CA ASN A 56 15.11 -35.68 10.21
C ASN A 56 16.57 -35.69 9.81
N GLN A 57 16.98 -34.78 8.94
CA GLN A 57 18.38 -34.58 8.53
C GLN A 57 19.09 -33.51 9.35
N SER A 58 18.45 -32.98 10.39
CA SER A 58 19.04 -32.00 11.30
C SER A 58 19.96 -32.70 12.34
N PRO A 59 20.84 -31.95 12.98
CA PRO A 59 21.59 -32.46 14.13
C PRO A 59 20.77 -32.55 15.43
N ASP A 60 19.50 -32.12 15.39
CA ASP A 60 18.65 -32.02 16.55
C ASP A 60 17.69 -33.21 16.69
N THR A 61 17.38 -33.60 17.93
CA THR A 61 16.33 -34.56 18.23
C THR A 61 14.97 -33.84 18.27
N LEU A 62 14.06 -34.20 17.38
CA LEU A 62 12.74 -33.58 17.30
C LEU A 62 11.75 -34.28 18.23
N ARG A 63 11.01 -33.52 19.05
CA ARG A 63 10.02 -34.03 20.00
C ARG A 63 8.59 -33.69 19.62
N GLU A 64 8.45 -32.81 18.66
CA GLU A 64 7.19 -32.32 18.12
C GLU A 64 7.32 -32.04 16.62
N ILE A 65 6.18 -32.05 15.93
CA ILE A 65 6.10 -31.65 14.54
C ILE A 65 4.89 -30.72 14.37
N TYR A 66 5.05 -29.68 13.54
CA TYR A 66 3.98 -28.77 13.19
C TYR A 66 3.46 -29.06 11.80
N ILE A 67 2.13 -29.13 11.66
CA ILE A 67 1.47 -29.41 10.40
C ILE A 67 0.60 -28.21 10.00
N HIS A 68 0.87 -27.64 8.85
CA HIS A 68 0.02 -26.61 8.26
C HIS A 68 -1.31 -27.21 7.81
N LEU A 69 -2.40 -26.60 8.24
CA LEU A 69 -3.79 -26.90 7.88
C LEU A 69 -4.39 -25.68 7.19
N TRP A 70 -3.73 -25.17 6.18
CA TRP A 70 -3.99 -23.86 5.57
C TRP A 70 -5.44 -23.63 5.07
N PRO A 71 -6.24 -24.63 4.65
CA PRO A 71 -7.67 -24.41 4.38
C PRO A 71 -8.44 -23.83 5.56
N ASN A 72 -7.98 -24.01 6.80
CA ASN A 72 -8.58 -23.39 7.98
C ASN A 72 -8.37 -21.87 8.05
N GLY A 73 -7.51 -21.28 7.23
CA GLY A 73 -7.43 -19.84 7.06
C GLY A 73 -8.74 -19.19 6.65
N TYR A 74 -9.59 -19.95 5.93
CA TYR A 74 -10.91 -19.51 5.45
C TYR A 74 -12.07 -19.83 6.42
N ARG A 75 -11.80 -20.45 7.56
CA ARG A 75 -12.80 -21.07 8.43
C ARG A 75 -13.74 -20.07 9.08
N ASP A 76 -13.23 -19.00 9.69
CA ASP A 76 -14.02 -18.07 10.49
C ASP A 76 -13.44 -16.66 10.48
N ARG A 77 -14.10 -15.74 11.19
CA ARG A 77 -13.74 -14.31 11.26
C ARG A 77 -12.47 -14.01 12.05
N ASN A 78 -11.91 -14.96 12.78
CA ASN A 78 -10.82 -14.76 13.75
C ASN A 78 -9.47 -15.23 13.20
N THR A 79 -9.43 -15.84 12.01
CA THR A 79 -8.21 -16.37 11.39
C THR A 79 -7.22 -15.26 11.08
N ALA A 80 -5.94 -15.62 10.94
CA ALA A 80 -4.88 -14.68 10.56
C ALA A 80 -5.16 -14.05 9.19
N LEU A 81 -5.62 -14.84 8.22
CA LEU A 81 -6.02 -14.39 6.88
C LEU A 81 -7.08 -13.27 6.96
N VAL A 82 -8.18 -13.52 7.67
CA VAL A 82 -9.27 -12.53 7.77
C VAL A 82 -8.79 -11.24 8.42
N LYS A 83 -7.97 -11.33 9.48
CA LYS A 83 -7.39 -10.14 10.14
C LYS A 83 -6.48 -9.35 9.18
N GLN A 84 -5.64 -10.03 8.41
CA GLN A 84 -4.80 -9.37 7.41
C GLN A 84 -5.65 -8.72 6.31
N GLN A 85 -6.64 -9.43 5.74
CA GLN A 85 -7.54 -8.89 4.72
C GLN A 85 -8.29 -7.63 5.21
N ILE A 86 -8.78 -7.63 6.46
CA ILE A 86 -9.40 -6.43 7.07
C ILE A 86 -8.40 -5.28 7.14
N SER A 87 -7.16 -5.55 7.54
CA SER A 87 -6.12 -4.51 7.63
C SER A 87 -5.81 -3.89 6.28
N GLN A 88 -5.92 -4.67 5.20
CA GLN A 88 -5.78 -4.23 3.80
C GLN A 88 -7.06 -3.60 3.23
N GLY A 89 -8.15 -3.63 3.96
CA GLY A 89 -9.43 -3.07 3.54
C GLY A 89 -10.37 -4.03 2.81
N ASN A 90 -9.97 -5.30 2.65
CA ASN A 90 -10.84 -6.35 2.11
C ASN A 90 -11.67 -6.96 3.26
N THR A 91 -12.98 -6.96 3.11
CA THR A 91 -13.93 -7.47 4.11
C THR A 91 -14.81 -8.59 3.58
N LYS A 92 -14.52 -9.13 2.38
CA LYS A 92 -15.35 -10.16 1.75
C LYS A 92 -15.45 -11.39 2.65
N LEU A 93 -14.32 -11.99 3.01
CA LEU A 93 -14.27 -13.20 3.84
C LEU A 93 -14.79 -12.96 5.27
N PHE A 94 -14.63 -11.75 5.83
CA PHE A 94 -15.20 -11.42 7.15
C PHE A 94 -16.72 -11.53 7.17
N PHE A 95 -17.40 -11.09 6.09
CA PHE A 95 -18.87 -11.12 5.95
C PHE A 95 -19.39 -12.34 5.19
N ALA A 96 -18.54 -13.25 4.76
CA ALA A 96 -18.92 -14.49 4.11
C ALA A 96 -19.78 -15.35 5.04
N ASP A 97 -20.77 -16.03 4.49
CA ASP A 97 -21.55 -17.00 5.22
C ASP A 97 -20.85 -18.37 5.30
N ASP A 98 -21.43 -19.30 6.04
CA ASP A 98 -20.84 -20.62 6.24
C ASP A 98 -20.80 -21.45 4.95
N GLN A 99 -21.63 -21.14 3.96
CA GLN A 99 -21.62 -21.85 2.66
C GLN A 99 -20.41 -21.44 1.83
N GLU A 100 -20.04 -20.15 1.88
CA GLU A 100 -18.92 -19.58 1.14
C GLU A 100 -17.56 -19.89 1.78
N ARG A 101 -17.52 -20.21 3.07
CA ARG A 101 -16.28 -20.49 3.82
C ARG A 101 -15.68 -21.84 3.51
N GLY A 102 -14.36 -21.98 3.72
CA GLY A 102 -13.64 -23.24 3.58
C GLY A 102 -12.91 -23.64 4.87
N TYR A 103 -12.64 -24.92 5.00
CA TYR A 103 -11.89 -25.48 6.13
C TYR A 103 -11.43 -26.90 5.82
N ILE A 104 -10.53 -27.43 6.66
CA ILE A 104 -10.12 -28.84 6.65
C ILE A 104 -10.52 -29.51 7.96
N GLU A 105 -11.04 -30.73 7.86
CA GLU A 105 -11.53 -31.53 8.98
C GLU A 105 -11.31 -33.05 8.73
N ASP A 106 -11.85 -33.90 9.60
CA ASP A 106 -11.72 -35.38 9.58
C ASP A 106 -10.25 -35.82 9.73
N LEU A 107 -9.46 -35.03 10.48
CA LEU A 107 -8.06 -35.30 10.72
C LEU A 107 -7.87 -36.31 11.86
N HIS A 108 -7.31 -37.48 11.55
CA HIS A 108 -6.99 -38.54 12.48
C HIS A 108 -5.55 -38.98 12.29
N PHE A 109 -4.62 -38.18 12.83
CA PHE A 109 -3.17 -38.38 12.64
C PHE A 109 -2.71 -39.69 13.27
N LYS A 110 -1.87 -40.39 12.53
CA LYS A 110 -1.09 -41.54 13.00
C LYS A 110 0.39 -41.26 12.72
N ILE A 111 1.21 -41.59 13.70
CA ILE A 111 2.68 -41.61 13.57
C ILE A 111 3.13 -43.07 13.63
N ASN A 112 3.78 -43.56 12.57
CA ASN A 112 4.21 -44.96 12.44
C ASN A 112 3.07 -45.96 12.76
N GLY A 113 1.86 -45.65 12.30
CA GLY A 113 0.64 -46.46 12.53
C GLY A 113 -0.06 -46.21 13.87
N GLN A 114 0.55 -45.56 14.84
CA GLN A 114 -0.02 -45.28 16.15
C GLN A 114 -0.85 -43.98 16.12
N PRO A 115 -2.12 -43.96 16.58
CA PRO A 115 -2.92 -42.76 16.67
C PRO A 115 -2.29 -41.73 17.63
N VAL A 116 -2.28 -40.45 17.22
CA VAL A 116 -1.76 -39.34 18.02
C VAL A 116 -2.78 -38.22 18.09
N LEU A 117 -2.77 -37.49 19.20
CA LEU A 117 -3.56 -36.26 19.35
C LEU A 117 -2.77 -35.06 18.87
N TYR A 118 -3.49 -34.05 18.40
CA TYR A 118 -2.92 -32.76 18.07
C TYR A 118 -3.64 -31.62 18.78
N SER A 119 -2.98 -30.49 18.93
CA SER A 119 -3.56 -29.24 19.40
C SER A 119 -3.29 -28.13 18.38
N PHE A 120 -4.06 -27.04 18.44
CA PHE A 120 -3.78 -25.90 17.57
C PHE A 120 -2.68 -25.03 18.17
N TYR A 121 -1.61 -24.83 17.42
CA TYR A 121 -0.48 -24.01 17.83
C TYR A 121 -0.93 -22.56 18.10
N ARG A 122 -0.67 -22.06 19.32
CA ARG A 122 -1.05 -20.70 19.74
C ARG A 122 -2.52 -20.33 19.42
N LYS A 123 -3.43 -21.30 19.46
CA LYS A 123 -4.84 -21.16 19.08
C LYS A 123 -5.09 -20.79 17.61
N GLN A 124 -4.13 -21.00 16.72
CA GLN A 124 -4.28 -20.80 15.27
C GLN A 124 -4.83 -22.08 14.65
N ALA A 125 -6.05 -22.04 14.14
CA ALA A 125 -6.75 -23.23 13.63
C ALA A 125 -6.08 -23.83 12.37
N ASP A 126 -5.24 -23.07 11.70
CA ASP A 126 -4.53 -23.44 10.48
C ASP A 126 -3.13 -24.04 10.72
N ILE A 127 -2.79 -24.34 12.00
CA ILE A 127 -1.53 -25.00 12.39
C ILE A 127 -1.81 -26.03 13.48
N ALA A 128 -1.55 -27.30 13.19
CA ALA A 128 -1.58 -28.38 14.19
C ALA A 128 -0.20 -28.59 14.80
N GLU A 129 -0.15 -28.73 16.10
CA GLU A 129 1.03 -29.17 16.87
C GLU A 129 0.83 -30.61 17.33
N ILE A 130 1.73 -31.50 16.96
CA ILE A 130 1.72 -32.92 17.32
C ILE A 130 2.95 -33.24 18.16
N LYS A 131 2.75 -33.68 19.39
CA LYS A 131 3.82 -34.23 20.21
C LYS A 131 4.12 -35.65 19.71
N LEU A 132 5.38 -35.93 19.39
CA LEU A 132 5.79 -37.23 18.90
C LEU A 132 5.73 -38.27 20.03
N PRO A 133 5.18 -39.50 19.79
CA PRO A 133 5.17 -40.57 20.78
C PRO A 133 6.59 -40.95 21.23
N GLU A 134 7.51 -40.97 20.28
CA GLU A 134 8.95 -41.14 20.48
C GLU A 134 9.72 -40.03 19.82
N PRO A 135 10.81 -39.51 20.43
CA PRO A 135 11.65 -38.50 19.83
C PRO A 135 12.25 -38.97 18.50
N LEU A 136 12.20 -38.14 17.47
CA LEU A 136 12.78 -38.41 16.16
C LEU A 136 14.26 -37.99 16.18
N LEU A 137 15.16 -38.98 16.17
CA LEU A 137 16.60 -38.74 16.24
C LEU A 137 17.17 -38.21 14.91
N PRO A 138 18.38 -37.60 14.94
CA PRO A 138 19.10 -37.25 13.73
C PRO A 138 19.32 -38.47 12.81
N GLY A 139 18.96 -38.32 11.52
CA GLY A 139 19.07 -39.38 10.52
C GLY A 139 17.89 -40.32 10.44
N ASP A 140 16.96 -40.32 11.41
CA ASP A 140 15.77 -41.14 11.41
C ASP A 140 14.65 -40.54 10.58
N SER A 141 13.61 -41.34 10.35
CA SER A 141 12.38 -40.93 9.65
C SER A 141 11.14 -41.42 10.37
N LEU A 142 10.01 -40.79 10.08
CA LEU A 142 8.71 -41.20 10.55
C LEU A 142 7.65 -41.12 9.45
N LEU A 143 6.62 -41.99 9.55
CA LEU A 143 5.46 -41.97 8.67
C LEU A 143 4.30 -41.26 9.36
N ILE A 144 3.83 -40.14 8.78
CA ILE A 144 2.61 -39.44 9.18
C ILE A 144 1.47 -39.83 8.23
N GLU A 145 0.34 -40.28 8.78
CA GLU A 145 -0.85 -40.59 7.98
C GLU A 145 -2.07 -39.90 8.56
N THR A 146 -2.93 -39.36 7.71
CA THR A 146 -4.25 -38.88 8.12
C THR A 146 -5.23 -38.92 6.95
N PRO A 147 -6.51 -39.31 7.15
CA PRO A 147 -7.57 -38.88 6.24
C PRO A 147 -7.79 -37.38 6.40
N PHE A 148 -8.45 -36.76 5.44
CA PHE A 148 -8.87 -35.35 5.53
C PHE A 148 -10.06 -35.10 4.62
N ARG A 149 -10.87 -34.12 5.00
CA ARG A 149 -11.91 -33.53 4.15
C ARG A 149 -11.72 -32.04 4.11
N VAL A 150 -11.63 -31.45 2.90
CA VAL A 150 -11.55 -30.01 2.69
C VAL A 150 -12.85 -29.53 2.08
N LYS A 151 -13.53 -28.63 2.75
CA LYS A 151 -14.53 -27.79 2.11
C LYS A 151 -13.81 -26.66 1.37
N ILE A 152 -14.01 -26.63 0.04
CA ILE A 152 -13.37 -25.63 -0.81
C ILE A 152 -14.11 -24.30 -0.63
N PRO A 153 -13.42 -23.20 -0.29
CA PRO A 153 -14.06 -21.89 -0.14
C PRO A 153 -14.47 -21.29 -1.50
N GLY A 154 -15.30 -20.26 -1.49
CA GLY A 154 -15.41 -19.35 -2.62
C GLY A 154 -14.06 -18.66 -2.94
N ASP A 155 -14.02 -17.85 -3.99
CA ASP A 155 -12.80 -17.15 -4.44
C ASP A 155 -12.44 -15.95 -3.54
N PHE A 156 -11.82 -16.22 -2.39
CA PHE A 156 -11.41 -15.18 -1.44
C PHE A 156 -9.91 -14.82 -1.47
N SER A 157 -9.09 -15.76 -1.95
CA SER A 157 -7.63 -15.63 -1.97
C SER A 157 -7.05 -16.48 -3.12
N ARG A 158 -6.14 -17.43 -2.83
CA ARG A 158 -5.50 -18.31 -3.83
C ARG A 158 -6.26 -19.61 -4.05
N MET A 159 -6.78 -20.23 -2.99
CA MET A 159 -7.62 -21.44 -3.06
C MET A 159 -9.09 -21.07 -3.17
N GLY A 160 -9.84 -21.75 -4.03
CA GLY A 160 -11.27 -21.57 -4.12
C GLY A 160 -11.93 -22.20 -5.33
N HIS A 161 -13.22 -21.91 -5.49
CA HIS A 161 -14.00 -22.28 -6.66
C HIS A 161 -14.88 -21.14 -7.13
N GLN A 162 -15.14 -21.11 -8.43
CA GLN A 162 -16.19 -20.32 -9.06
C GLN A 162 -17.12 -21.31 -9.78
N ASP A 163 -18.34 -21.50 -9.27
CA ASP A 163 -19.19 -22.61 -9.67
C ASP A 163 -18.40 -23.94 -9.63
N GLN A 164 -18.27 -24.64 -10.75
CA GLN A 164 -17.51 -25.89 -10.89
C GLN A 164 -16.17 -25.71 -11.61
N ALA A 165 -15.54 -24.52 -11.50
CA ALA A 165 -14.14 -24.27 -11.81
C ALA A 165 -13.33 -24.20 -10.53
N TYR A 166 -12.28 -24.97 -10.42
CA TYR A 166 -11.54 -25.21 -9.17
C TYR A 166 -10.09 -24.78 -9.26
N GLN A 167 -9.62 -24.07 -8.22
CA GLN A 167 -8.23 -23.71 -7.95
C GLN A 167 -7.84 -24.36 -6.62
N ILE A 168 -7.09 -25.44 -6.68
CA ILE A 168 -6.78 -26.29 -5.50
C ILE A 168 -5.31 -26.10 -5.16
N THR A 169 -5.08 -25.19 -4.22
CA THR A 169 -3.76 -24.74 -3.77
C THR A 169 -3.71 -24.79 -2.24
N GLN A 170 -2.56 -25.13 -1.64
CA GLN A 170 -2.38 -25.27 -0.18
C GLN A 170 -3.48 -26.09 0.50
N TRP A 171 -3.86 -27.20 -0.09
CA TRP A 171 -5.11 -27.95 0.17
C TRP A 171 -4.96 -29.17 1.07
N TYR A 172 -3.75 -29.65 1.33
CA TYR A 172 -3.46 -30.86 2.09
C TYR A 172 -2.63 -30.56 3.34
N PRO A 173 -2.66 -31.45 4.38
CA PRO A 173 -1.81 -31.30 5.55
C PRO A 173 -0.33 -31.38 5.17
N LYS A 174 0.48 -30.39 5.58
CA LYS A 174 1.89 -30.25 5.20
C LYS A 174 2.75 -29.93 6.43
N PRO A 175 3.85 -30.68 6.73
CA PRO A 175 4.79 -30.29 7.76
C PRO A 175 5.38 -28.90 7.54
N ALA A 176 5.53 -28.15 8.62
CA ALA A 176 6.28 -26.91 8.61
C ALA A 176 7.77 -27.21 8.36
N VAL A 177 8.50 -26.25 7.81
CA VAL A 177 9.96 -26.37 7.66
C VAL A 177 10.64 -26.27 9.03
N TYR A 178 11.66 -27.11 9.24
CA TYR A 178 12.59 -27.06 10.34
C TYR A 178 13.98 -26.80 9.80
N ASP A 179 14.52 -25.63 10.06
CA ASP A 179 15.84 -25.20 9.58
C ASP A 179 16.78 -24.80 10.73
N ARG A 180 17.86 -24.10 10.40
CA ARG A 180 18.87 -23.61 11.36
C ARG A 180 18.29 -22.71 12.47
N GLU A 181 17.12 -22.10 12.24
CA GLU A 181 16.42 -21.22 13.19
C GLU A 181 15.34 -21.98 13.98
N GLY A 182 15.06 -23.23 13.64
CA GLY A 182 14.02 -24.05 14.25
C GLY A 182 12.79 -24.22 13.37
N TRP A 183 11.64 -24.47 13.99
CA TRP A 183 10.36 -24.64 13.30
C TRP A 183 9.79 -23.31 12.79
N HIS A 184 9.22 -23.36 11.58
CA HIS A 184 8.50 -22.24 10.95
C HIS A 184 6.99 -22.54 10.79
N PRO A 185 6.22 -22.59 11.88
CA PRO A 185 4.76 -22.79 11.81
C PRO A 185 4.08 -21.48 11.37
N LEU A 186 3.71 -21.38 10.09
CA LEU A 186 3.20 -20.17 9.45
C LEU A 186 1.71 -20.27 9.17
N SER A 187 0.92 -19.28 9.60
CA SER A 187 -0.48 -19.15 9.21
C SER A 187 -0.63 -18.79 7.74
N TYR A 188 -1.77 -19.18 7.16
CA TYR A 188 -2.15 -18.78 5.81
C TYR A 188 -2.43 -17.26 5.76
N LEU A 189 -1.80 -16.54 4.83
CA LEU A 189 -1.97 -15.10 4.61
C LEU A 189 -2.02 -14.76 3.12
N ASP A 190 -2.57 -13.57 2.77
CA ASP A 190 -2.53 -13.03 1.40
C ASP A 190 -1.20 -12.33 1.09
N LEU A 191 -0.64 -11.59 2.06
CA LEU A 191 0.71 -11.03 1.92
C LEU A 191 1.73 -11.97 2.53
N GLY A 192 2.72 -12.29 1.74
CA GLY A 192 3.76 -13.25 2.07
C GLY A 192 3.38 -14.66 1.64
N GLU A 193 4.20 -15.17 0.79
CA GLU A 193 4.05 -16.48 0.17
C GLU A 193 4.36 -17.59 1.17
N PHE A 194 4.81 -18.74 0.73
CA PHE A 194 4.90 -19.93 1.53
C PHE A 194 6.36 -20.33 1.81
N TYR A 195 6.54 -21.26 2.74
CA TYR A 195 7.83 -21.87 3.03
C TYR A 195 7.59 -23.34 3.31
N SER A 196 8.13 -24.19 2.46
CA SER A 196 7.84 -25.64 2.45
C SER A 196 9.08 -26.46 2.12
N GLU A 197 9.12 -27.69 2.62
CA GLU A 197 10.25 -28.60 2.47
C GLU A 197 10.21 -29.38 1.17
N PHE A 198 11.33 -29.63 0.56
CA PHE A 198 11.45 -30.44 -0.65
C PHE A 198 11.16 -31.93 -0.40
N GLY A 199 10.61 -32.57 -1.42
CA GLY A 199 10.34 -34.00 -1.44
C GLY A 199 9.85 -34.51 -2.78
N SER A 200 9.34 -35.75 -2.77
CA SER A 200 8.62 -36.34 -3.88
C SER A 200 7.12 -36.33 -3.63
N PHE A 201 6.37 -36.21 -4.68
CA PHE A 201 4.90 -36.20 -4.65
C PHE A 201 4.34 -37.23 -5.61
N ASP A 202 3.57 -38.18 -5.08
CA ASP A 202 2.70 -39.09 -5.80
C ASP A 202 1.26 -38.73 -5.49
N VAL A 203 0.53 -38.17 -6.44
CA VAL A 203 -0.81 -37.61 -6.21
C VAL A 203 -1.81 -38.23 -7.14
N PHE A 204 -2.85 -38.87 -6.56
CA PHE A 204 -3.95 -39.53 -7.25
C PHE A 204 -5.22 -38.69 -7.12
N ILE A 205 -5.68 -38.10 -8.22
CA ILE A 205 -6.84 -37.20 -8.25
C ILE A 205 -8.01 -37.89 -8.94
N THR A 206 -9.08 -38.14 -8.20
CA THR A 206 -10.33 -38.74 -8.70
C THR A 206 -11.38 -37.66 -8.87
N LEU A 207 -11.98 -37.57 -10.06
CA LEU A 207 -12.99 -36.54 -10.38
C LEU A 207 -13.85 -36.99 -11.57
N PRO A 208 -14.97 -36.29 -11.90
CA PRO A 208 -15.77 -36.59 -13.08
C PRO A 208 -14.94 -36.57 -14.36
N GLU A 209 -15.18 -37.54 -15.25
CA GLU A 209 -14.35 -37.83 -16.41
C GLU A 209 -14.17 -36.62 -17.36
N ASN A 210 -15.18 -35.77 -17.45
CA ASN A 210 -15.18 -34.66 -18.40
C ASN A 210 -14.36 -33.44 -17.98
N TYR A 211 -13.77 -33.41 -16.77
CA TYR A 211 -12.83 -32.36 -16.39
C TYR A 211 -11.49 -32.46 -17.14
N PHE A 212 -10.89 -31.31 -17.45
CA PHE A 212 -9.46 -31.20 -17.74
C PHE A 212 -8.72 -30.70 -16.51
N VAL A 213 -7.59 -31.32 -16.22
CA VAL A 213 -6.80 -31.03 -15.03
C VAL A 213 -5.41 -30.55 -15.44
N ALA A 214 -5.04 -29.36 -14.98
CA ALA A 214 -3.67 -28.89 -14.98
C ALA A 214 -3.11 -29.06 -13.57
N ALA A 215 -1.95 -29.71 -13.42
CA ALA A 215 -1.39 -30.01 -12.11
C ALA A 215 0.14 -29.90 -12.11
N THR A 216 0.71 -29.69 -10.91
CA THR A 216 2.14 -29.89 -10.66
C THR A 216 2.54 -31.30 -11.05
N GLY A 217 3.74 -31.47 -11.60
CA GLY A 217 4.28 -32.77 -11.97
C GLY A 217 3.83 -33.30 -13.35
N VAL A 218 4.13 -34.55 -13.58
CA VAL A 218 3.90 -35.24 -14.85
C VAL A 218 2.81 -36.29 -14.66
N LEU A 219 1.89 -36.36 -15.61
CA LEU A 219 0.89 -37.45 -15.65
C LEU A 219 1.59 -38.77 -15.91
N VAL A 220 1.31 -39.81 -15.08
CA VAL A 220 1.93 -41.11 -15.14
C VAL A 220 0.92 -42.12 -15.72
N ASP A 221 1.36 -42.89 -16.70
CA ASP A 221 0.72 -44.08 -17.25
C ASP A 221 -0.81 -43.97 -17.52
N ASN A 222 -1.21 -42.87 -18.17
CA ASN A 222 -2.61 -42.66 -18.56
C ASN A 222 -2.77 -42.31 -20.04
N PRO A 223 -2.57 -43.26 -20.98
CA PRO A 223 -2.66 -43.04 -22.43
C PRO A 223 -4.02 -42.44 -22.87
N ASN A 224 -5.11 -42.80 -22.20
CA ASN A 224 -6.45 -42.30 -22.52
C ASN A 224 -6.55 -40.77 -22.25
N GLU A 225 -6.03 -40.30 -21.13
CA GLU A 225 -6.03 -38.88 -20.81
C GLU A 225 -5.03 -38.08 -21.68
N GLU A 226 -3.85 -38.65 -21.97
CA GLU A 226 -2.90 -38.07 -22.91
C GLU A 226 -3.51 -37.90 -24.31
N ASN A 227 -4.20 -38.90 -24.83
CA ASN A 227 -4.94 -38.82 -26.09
C ASN A 227 -6.02 -37.74 -26.04
N ARG A 228 -6.73 -37.62 -24.92
CA ARG A 228 -7.78 -36.62 -24.71
C ARG A 228 -7.19 -35.18 -24.67
N ILE A 229 -6.06 -35.00 -23.99
CA ILE A 229 -5.32 -33.71 -23.98
C ILE A 229 -4.83 -33.38 -25.39
N THR A 230 -4.25 -34.34 -26.10
CA THR A 230 -3.77 -34.17 -27.48
C THR A 230 -4.90 -33.75 -28.41
N GLN A 231 -6.07 -34.42 -28.33
CA GLN A 231 -7.25 -34.05 -29.11
C GLN A 231 -7.70 -32.60 -28.76
N ARG A 232 -7.73 -32.24 -27.49
CA ARG A 232 -8.08 -30.87 -27.06
C ARG A 232 -7.12 -29.81 -27.61
N ILE A 233 -5.81 -30.10 -27.68
CA ILE A 233 -4.81 -29.24 -28.32
C ILE A 233 -5.11 -29.06 -29.80
N LEU A 234 -5.43 -30.15 -30.50
CA LEU A 234 -5.79 -30.11 -31.94
C LEU A 234 -7.07 -29.30 -32.19
N ASP A 235 -8.08 -29.48 -31.36
CA ASP A 235 -9.34 -28.72 -31.44
C ASP A 235 -9.13 -27.25 -31.15
N THR A 236 -8.31 -26.92 -30.14
CA THR A 236 -7.91 -25.54 -29.81
C THR A 236 -7.20 -24.88 -31.02
N ARG A 237 -6.21 -25.55 -31.56
CA ARG A 237 -5.42 -25.06 -32.71
C ARG A 237 -6.27 -24.85 -33.95
N SER A 238 -7.23 -25.74 -34.22
CA SER A 238 -8.13 -25.67 -35.38
C SER A 238 -9.35 -24.78 -35.16
N GLY A 239 -9.52 -24.19 -33.98
CA GLY A 239 -10.68 -23.37 -33.65
C GLY A 239 -12.00 -24.14 -33.48
N ARG A 240 -11.94 -25.51 -33.41
CA ARG A 240 -13.10 -26.38 -33.23
C ARG A 240 -13.53 -26.47 -31.76
N PHE A 241 -14.01 -25.36 -31.20
CA PHE A 241 -14.54 -25.32 -29.83
C PHE A 241 -15.70 -24.32 -29.73
N ILE A 242 -16.56 -24.54 -28.75
CA ILE A 242 -17.70 -23.67 -28.46
C ILE A 242 -17.24 -22.54 -27.56
N LYS A 243 -17.41 -21.29 -27.98
CA LYS A 243 -17.22 -20.10 -27.14
C LYS A 243 -18.45 -19.93 -26.26
N SER A 244 -18.49 -20.60 -25.12
CA SER A 244 -19.59 -20.52 -24.17
C SER A 244 -19.05 -20.48 -22.75
N ASN A 245 -19.64 -19.61 -21.93
CA ASN A 245 -19.35 -19.53 -20.50
C ASN A 245 -20.14 -20.55 -19.70
N GLN A 246 -21.05 -21.30 -20.33
CA GLN A 246 -21.81 -22.32 -19.64
C GLN A 246 -20.93 -23.50 -19.28
N ILE A 247 -20.97 -23.87 -18.02
CA ILE A 247 -20.24 -25.04 -17.51
C ILE A 247 -21.04 -26.31 -17.87
N PRO A 248 -20.42 -27.27 -18.56
CA PRO A 248 -21.09 -28.55 -18.88
C PRO A 248 -21.44 -29.31 -17.61
N LEU A 249 -22.52 -30.08 -17.65
CA LEU A 249 -22.88 -30.99 -16.57
C LEU A 249 -21.75 -31.99 -16.32
N SER A 250 -21.59 -32.38 -15.06
CA SER A 250 -20.55 -33.34 -14.66
C SER A 250 -20.91 -34.75 -15.18
N SER A 251 -19.88 -35.43 -15.67
CA SER A 251 -20.03 -36.84 -16.05
C SER A 251 -20.35 -37.69 -14.84
N SER A 252 -21.25 -38.67 -15.00
CA SER A 252 -21.49 -39.69 -13.97
C SER A 252 -20.33 -40.68 -13.82
N ARG A 253 -19.47 -40.79 -14.83
CA ARG A 253 -18.23 -41.58 -14.78
C ARG A 253 -17.13 -40.79 -14.12
N LEU A 254 -16.36 -41.46 -13.28
CA LEU A 254 -15.17 -40.89 -12.65
C LEU A 254 -13.91 -41.40 -13.36
N LYS A 255 -12.87 -40.59 -13.28
CA LYS A 255 -11.50 -40.97 -13.66
C LYS A 255 -10.56 -40.71 -12.52
N THR A 256 -9.45 -41.44 -12.42
CA THR A 256 -8.33 -41.14 -11.50
C THR A 256 -7.10 -40.82 -12.34
N LEU A 257 -6.49 -39.68 -12.04
CA LEU A 257 -5.25 -39.23 -12.66
C LEU A 257 -4.12 -39.31 -11.64
N HIS A 258 -2.98 -39.94 -12.04
CA HIS A 258 -1.79 -40.05 -11.23
C HIS A 258 -0.75 -39.05 -11.71
N PHE A 259 -0.40 -38.08 -10.87
CA PHE A 259 0.68 -37.12 -11.12
C PHE A 259 1.86 -37.40 -10.19
N ARG A 260 3.09 -37.34 -10.74
CA ARG A 260 4.30 -37.54 -9.96
C ARG A 260 5.34 -36.48 -10.28
N GLN A 261 6.07 -36.05 -9.23
CA GLN A 261 7.26 -35.23 -9.36
C GLN A 261 8.18 -35.36 -8.14
N ASP A 262 9.49 -35.37 -8.40
CA ASP A 262 10.53 -35.32 -7.38
C ASP A 262 11.12 -33.91 -7.28
N SER A 263 11.72 -33.59 -6.14
CA SER A 263 12.43 -32.32 -5.88
C SER A 263 11.55 -31.10 -6.05
N ILE A 264 10.32 -31.16 -5.51
CA ILE A 264 9.40 -30.03 -5.38
C ILE A 264 8.95 -29.90 -3.92
N HIS A 265 8.45 -28.73 -3.55
CA HIS A 265 8.05 -28.41 -2.18
C HIS A 265 6.55 -28.11 -2.03
N ASP A 266 5.80 -28.08 -3.12
CA ASP A 266 4.35 -27.94 -3.12
C ASP A 266 3.70 -28.64 -4.32
N PHE A 267 2.39 -28.88 -4.22
CA PHE A 267 1.58 -29.48 -5.28
C PHE A 267 0.24 -28.75 -5.42
N ALA A 268 0.03 -28.09 -6.54
CA ALA A 268 -1.21 -27.42 -6.89
C ALA A 268 -1.87 -28.07 -8.11
N TRP A 269 -3.19 -27.95 -8.23
CA TRP A 269 -3.93 -28.38 -9.40
C TRP A 269 -5.18 -27.54 -9.64
N PHE A 270 -5.55 -27.43 -10.90
CA PHE A 270 -6.66 -26.63 -11.41
C PHE A 270 -7.52 -27.52 -12.31
N ALA A 271 -8.86 -27.39 -12.19
CA ALA A 271 -9.78 -28.24 -12.93
C ALA A 271 -10.97 -27.46 -13.46
N ASP A 272 -11.18 -27.53 -14.76
CA ASP A 272 -12.37 -26.98 -15.43
C ASP A 272 -12.76 -27.85 -16.63
N LYS A 273 -14.05 -28.04 -16.85
CA LYS A 273 -14.60 -28.82 -17.97
C LYS A 273 -14.47 -28.10 -19.31
N ARG A 274 -14.27 -26.78 -19.28
CA ARG A 274 -14.19 -25.91 -20.46
C ARG A 274 -12.77 -25.69 -20.96
N PHE A 275 -11.73 -26.02 -20.20
CA PHE A 275 -10.36 -25.69 -20.55
C PHE A 275 -10.03 -26.03 -22.00
N LEU A 276 -9.57 -25.02 -22.74
CA LEU A 276 -8.79 -25.17 -23.95
C LEU A 276 -7.33 -25.37 -23.56
N ILE A 277 -6.56 -26.03 -24.41
CA ILE A 277 -5.17 -26.34 -24.12
C ILE A 277 -4.33 -25.95 -25.34
N ALA A 278 -3.30 -25.12 -25.14
CA ALA A 278 -2.26 -24.90 -26.13
C ALA A 278 -0.92 -25.45 -25.62
N GLN A 279 -0.04 -25.85 -26.54
CA GLN A 279 1.24 -26.47 -26.17
C GLN A 279 2.32 -26.10 -27.18
N LYS A 280 3.56 -25.96 -26.68
CA LYS A 280 4.78 -25.79 -27.45
C LYS A 280 5.93 -26.57 -26.81
N GLU A 281 6.85 -27.08 -27.64
CA GLU A 281 8.10 -27.67 -27.17
C GLU A 281 9.22 -26.63 -27.17
N VAL A 282 9.99 -26.61 -26.11
CA VAL A 282 11.09 -25.65 -25.88
C VAL A 282 12.38 -26.42 -25.66
N LEU A 283 13.36 -26.20 -26.52
CA LEU A 283 14.71 -26.77 -26.37
C LEU A 283 15.55 -25.85 -25.48
N LEU A 284 16.05 -26.36 -24.38
CA LEU A 284 16.89 -25.61 -23.45
C LEU A 284 18.33 -25.45 -23.97
N PRO A 285 18.95 -24.27 -23.76
CA PRO A 285 20.21 -23.94 -24.43
C PRO A 285 21.43 -24.68 -23.91
N GLN A 286 21.49 -25.05 -22.63
CA GLN A 286 22.67 -25.65 -22.01
C GLN A 286 22.61 -27.19 -22.01
N SER A 287 21.50 -27.77 -21.57
CA SER A 287 21.32 -29.21 -21.44
C SER A 287 20.84 -29.91 -22.69
N GLY A 288 20.28 -29.18 -23.66
CA GLY A 288 19.60 -29.74 -24.82
C GLY A 288 18.31 -30.50 -24.47
N LYS A 289 17.80 -30.40 -23.27
CA LYS A 289 16.53 -31.01 -22.86
C LYS A 289 15.34 -30.28 -23.47
N THR A 290 14.31 -31.04 -23.82
CA THR A 290 13.05 -30.47 -24.32
C THR A 290 12.05 -30.34 -23.15
N VAL A 291 11.51 -29.14 -22.96
CA VAL A 291 10.45 -28.82 -22.01
C VAL A 291 9.13 -28.60 -22.75
N LYS A 292 8.06 -29.22 -22.27
CA LYS A 292 6.71 -29.01 -22.80
C LYS A 292 6.06 -27.83 -22.08
N ALA A 293 5.89 -26.71 -22.79
CA ALA A 293 5.18 -25.52 -22.32
C ALA A 293 3.68 -25.66 -22.60
N TYR A 294 2.85 -25.55 -21.58
CA TYR A 294 1.38 -25.67 -21.70
C TYR A 294 0.68 -24.39 -21.23
N SER A 295 -0.45 -24.10 -21.85
CA SER A 295 -1.46 -23.18 -21.30
C SER A 295 -2.82 -23.86 -21.23
N TYR A 296 -3.49 -23.72 -20.07
CA TYR A 296 -4.88 -24.16 -19.85
C TYR A 296 -5.72 -22.91 -19.62
N PHE A 297 -6.76 -22.68 -20.43
CA PHE A 297 -7.48 -21.41 -20.39
C PHE A 297 -8.93 -21.54 -20.84
N LEU A 298 -9.74 -20.55 -20.50
CA LEU A 298 -11.16 -20.52 -20.84
C LEU A 298 -11.38 -20.10 -22.31
N PRO A 299 -12.42 -20.60 -23.00
CA PRO A 299 -12.69 -20.29 -24.41
C PRO A 299 -12.83 -18.79 -24.73
N GLU A 300 -13.36 -18.01 -23.81
CA GLU A 300 -13.51 -16.56 -23.92
C GLU A 300 -12.16 -15.81 -23.95
N HIS A 301 -11.12 -16.38 -23.38
CA HIS A 301 -9.78 -15.80 -23.29
C HIS A 301 -8.83 -16.24 -24.42
N TYR A 302 -9.35 -17.01 -25.38
CA TYR A 302 -8.57 -17.56 -26.50
C TYR A 302 -7.69 -16.53 -27.20
N GLY A 303 -8.19 -15.30 -27.42
CA GLY A 303 -7.47 -14.24 -28.15
C GLY A 303 -6.09 -13.89 -27.60
N VAL A 304 -5.92 -14.02 -26.28
CA VAL A 304 -4.65 -13.74 -25.57
C VAL A 304 -3.95 -15.05 -25.18
N TRP A 305 -4.67 -15.97 -24.59
CA TRP A 305 -4.11 -17.15 -23.96
C TRP A 305 -3.59 -18.23 -24.91
N ASN A 306 -4.05 -18.26 -26.15
CA ASN A 306 -3.52 -19.16 -27.17
C ASN A 306 -2.02 -18.96 -27.45
N ARG A 307 -1.48 -17.77 -27.12
CA ARG A 307 -0.05 -17.40 -27.29
C ARG A 307 0.79 -17.60 -26.03
N VAL A 308 0.20 -17.95 -24.92
CA VAL A 308 0.93 -18.09 -23.64
C VAL A 308 2.07 -19.11 -23.70
N PRO A 309 2.00 -20.22 -24.47
CA PRO A 309 3.17 -21.10 -24.63
C PRO A 309 4.39 -20.41 -25.26
N ASP A 310 4.20 -19.37 -26.11
CA ASP A 310 5.32 -18.57 -26.64
C ASP A 310 5.94 -17.68 -25.55
N TYR A 311 5.13 -17.20 -24.60
CA TYR A 311 5.60 -16.41 -23.46
C TYR A 311 6.39 -17.28 -22.49
N ILE A 312 5.89 -18.51 -22.20
CA ILE A 312 6.61 -19.51 -21.39
C ILE A 312 7.96 -19.86 -22.05
N GLU A 313 8.01 -20.11 -23.36
CA GLU A 313 9.26 -20.37 -24.08
C GLU A 313 10.28 -19.26 -23.86
N ARG A 314 9.90 -18.01 -24.12
CA ARG A 314 10.80 -16.86 -23.92
C ARG A 314 11.28 -16.73 -22.48
N SER A 315 10.41 -16.99 -21.52
CA SER A 315 10.74 -16.97 -20.11
C SER A 315 11.73 -18.08 -19.72
N LEU A 316 11.46 -19.31 -20.17
CA LEU A 316 12.35 -20.45 -19.93
C LEU A 316 13.75 -20.20 -20.50
N LEU A 317 13.84 -19.70 -21.73
CA LEU A 317 15.12 -19.39 -22.37
C LEU A 317 15.86 -18.26 -21.66
N PHE A 318 15.14 -17.22 -21.23
CA PHE A 318 15.72 -16.08 -20.52
C PHE A 318 16.28 -16.47 -19.15
N TYR A 319 15.51 -17.18 -18.34
CA TYR A 319 15.96 -17.61 -17.01
C TYR A 319 17.02 -18.71 -17.08
N SER A 320 16.92 -19.62 -18.06
CA SER A 320 17.98 -20.63 -18.28
C SER A 320 19.32 -20.00 -18.60
N ASP A 321 19.35 -18.94 -19.42
CA ASP A 321 20.57 -18.17 -19.70
C ASP A 321 21.16 -17.49 -18.46
N LYS A 322 20.32 -17.06 -17.51
CA LYS A 322 20.75 -16.31 -16.33
C LYS A 322 21.08 -17.16 -15.10
N LEU A 323 20.29 -18.19 -14.83
CA LEU A 323 20.32 -18.91 -13.55
C LEU A 323 20.53 -20.43 -13.72
N GLY A 324 20.74 -20.89 -14.95
CA GLY A 324 20.88 -22.31 -15.28
C GLY A 324 19.59 -22.91 -15.82
N ASP A 325 19.71 -24.03 -16.56
CA ASP A 325 18.60 -24.65 -17.25
C ASP A 325 17.46 -25.08 -16.33
N TYR A 326 16.23 -24.95 -16.81
CA TYR A 326 15.02 -25.41 -16.15
C TYR A 326 15.08 -26.93 -15.89
N PRO A 327 14.92 -27.40 -14.64
CA PRO A 327 15.22 -28.79 -14.31
C PRO A 327 14.11 -29.77 -14.71
N TYR A 328 12.87 -29.29 -14.88
CA TYR A 328 11.72 -30.14 -15.09
C TYR A 328 11.35 -30.28 -16.57
N SER A 329 10.58 -31.32 -16.90
CA SER A 329 10.17 -31.62 -18.29
C SER A 329 8.93 -30.85 -18.77
N ARG A 330 8.26 -30.14 -17.88
CA ARG A 330 7.00 -29.43 -18.15
C ARG A 330 6.94 -28.10 -17.41
N CYS A 331 6.35 -27.08 -18.05
CA CYS A 331 5.99 -25.81 -17.46
C CYS A 331 4.60 -25.40 -17.93
N THR A 332 3.70 -25.08 -17.01
CA THR A 332 2.29 -24.84 -17.32
C THR A 332 1.84 -23.50 -16.77
N ALA A 333 1.08 -22.74 -17.55
CA ALA A 333 0.33 -21.57 -17.08
C ALA A 333 -1.17 -21.83 -17.18
N VAL A 334 -1.91 -21.45 -16.16
CA VAL A 334 -3.36 -21.66 -16.03
C VAL A 334 -4.06 -20.30 -15.92
N ASP A 335 -5.09 -20.12 -16.71
CA ASP A 335 -6.02 -19.01 -16.63
C ASP A 335 -6.92 -19.18 -15.38
N GLY A 336 -6.73 -18.30 -14.39
CA GLY A 336 -7.36 -18.39 -13.10
C GLY A 336 -8.14 -17.14 -12.70
N ALA A 337 -8.75 -17.22 -11.52
CA ALA A 337 -9.53 -16.15 -10.91
C ALA A 337 -9.04 -15.84 -9.48
N LEU A 338 -7.78 -15.45 -9.36
CA LEU A 338 -7.16 -15.12 -8.08
C LEU A 338 -7.72 -13.81 -7.49
N GLN A 339 -7.84 -13.78 -6.18
CA GLN A 339 -8.18 -12.57 -5.42
C GLN A 339 -6.97 -12.03 -4.63
N ALA A 340 -5.86 -12.74 -4.61
CA ALA A 340 -4.63 -12.40 -3.86
C ALA A 340 -3.48 -11.95 -4.77
N GLY A 341 -3.74 -11.38 -5.94
CA GLY A 341 -2.69 -10.89 -6.84
C GLY A 341 -3.04 -11.02 -8.32
N GLY A 342 -2.07 -10.76 -9.18
CA GLY A 342 -2.18 -10.91 -10.64
C GLY A 342 -1.85 -12.31 -11.13
N GLY A 343 -0.95 -13.00 -10.43
CA GLY A 343 -0.54 -14.38 -10.66
C GLY A 343 -0.20 -15.06 -9.35
N MET A 344 0.18 -16.32 -9.44
CA MET A 344 0.71 -17.11 -8.33
C MET A 344 1.52 -18.30 -8.86
N GLU A 345 2.67 -18.44 -8.30
CA GLU A 345 3.65 -19.46 -8.60
C GLU A 345 3.42 -20.75 -7.81
N TYR A 346 3.50 -21.87 -8.49
CA TYR A 346 3.65 -23.20 -7.90
C TYR A 346 4.71 -23.97 -8.71
N PRO A 347 5.38 -24.96 -8.13
CA PRO A 347 6.37 -25.71 -8.87
C PRO A 347 5.79 -26.32 -10.16
N MET A 348 6.39 -25.98 -11.30
CA MET A 348 6.01 -26.42 -12.66
C MET A 348 4.67 -25.90 -13.17
N ILE A 349 3.89 -25.19 -12.37
CA ILE A 349 2.58 -24.67 -12.76
C ILE A 349 2.32 -23.33 -12.12
N THR A 350 1.93 -22.36 -12.92
CA THR A 350 1.57 -21.04 -12.44
C THR A 350 0.13 -20.71 -12.84
N VAL A 351 -0.57 -19.94 -12.01
CA VAL A 351 -1.90 -19.43 -12.32
C VAL A 351 -1.82 -17.94 -12.52
N VAL A 352 -2.44 -17.43 -13.57
CA VAL A 352 -2.42 -16.01 -13.94
C VAL A 352 -3.84 -15.53 -14.20
N ASN A 353 -4.18 -14.37 -13.66
CA ASN A 353 -5.47 -13.73 -13.92
C ASN A 353 -5.55 -13.27 -15.38
N TYR A 354 -6.75 -13.25 -15.91
CA TYR A 354 -6.99 -12.76 -17.27
C TYR A 354 -6.75 -11.25 -17.38
N PHE A 355 -5.91 -10.87 -18.33
CA PHE A 355 -5.72 -9.49 -18.79
C PHE A 355 -6.10 -9.39 -20.26
N THR A 356 -6.79 -8.31 -20.64
CA THR A 356 -7.11 -8.03 -22.05
C THR A 356 -5.88 -7.60 -22.85
N ASP A 357 -4.86 -7.09 -22.17
CA ASP A 357 -3.59 -6.70 -22.75
C ASP A 357 -2.63 -7.89 -22.81
N SER A 358 -2.19 -8.26 -24.01
CA SER A 358 -1.31 -9.41 -24.24
C SER A 358 0.09 -9.21 -23.65
N LYS A 359 0.57 -7.97 -23.57
CA LYS A 359 1.88 -7.65 -23.03
C LYS A 359 1.87 -7.73 -21.51
N LEU A 360 0.80 -7.24 -20.86
CA LEU A 360 0.64 -7.42 -19.42
C LEU A 360 0.51 -8.92 -19.07
N THR A 361 -0.20 -9.71 -19.90
CA THR A 361 -0.26 -11.16 -19.75
C THR A 361 1.13 -11.79 -19.88
N GLU A 362 1.93 -11.41 -20.92
CA GLU A 362 3.30 -11.90 -21.08
C GLU A 362 4.18 -11.54 -19.90
N ARG A 363 4.13 -10.29 -19.43
CA ARG A 363 4.87 -9.81 -18.28
C ARG A 363 4.57 -10.63 -17.02
N THR A 364 3.27 -10.86 -16.73
CA THR A 364 2.85 -11.65 -15.58
C THR A 364 3.26 -13.12 -15.76
N VAL A 365 3.06 -13.74 -16.93
CA VAL A 365 3.51 -15.11 -17.20
C VAL A 365 5.02 -15.25 -17.00
N MET A 366 5.82 -14.29 -17.48
CA MET A 366 7.26 -14.29 -17.33
C MET A 366 7.67 -14.19 -15.85
N HIS A 367 7.00 -13.34 -15.07
CA HIS A 367 7.20 -13.20 -13.63
C HIS A 367 6.93 -14.53 -12.91
N GLU A 368 5.74 -15.10 -13.13
CA GLU A 368 5.33 -16.35 -12.48
C GLU A 368 6.17 -17.57 -12.91
N VAL A 369 6.64 -17.63 -14.13
CA VAL A 369 7.57 -18.67 -14.60
C VAL A 369 8.93 -18.51 -13.95
N GLY A 370 9.38 -17.27 -13.67
CA GLY A 370 10.64 -16.98 -13.02
C GLY A 370 10.75 -17.54 -11.60
N HIS A 371 9.66 -17.60 -10.89
CA HIS A 371 9.59 -18.21 -9.57
C HIS A 371 9.89 -19.72 -9.56
N ASN A 372 9.87 -20.41 -10.70
CA ASN A 372 10.40 -21.78 -10.73
C ASN A 372 11.90 -21.85 -10.37
N TRP A 373 12.65 -20.76 -10.55
CA TRP A 373 14.04 -20.64 -10.07
C TRP A 373 14.13 -20.03 -8.68
N LEU A 374 13.40 -18.93 -8.45
CA LEU A 374 13.58 -18.09 -7.27
C LEU A 374 12.76 -18.51 -6.06
N TYR A 375 11.78 -19.39 -6.27
CA TYR A 375 11.01 -20.11 -5.24
C TYR A 375 11.08 -21.62 -5.44
N GLY A 376 10.90 -22.11 -6.67
CA GLY A 376 10.85 -23.53 -6.97
C GLY A 376 12.18 -24.26 -6.80
N ILE A 377 13.32 -23.62 -7.11
CA ILE A 377 14.67 -24.16 -7.01
C ILE A 377 15.43 -23.56 -5.85
N LEU A 378 15.43 -22.21 -5.71
CA LEU A 378 15.97 -21.50 -4.57
C LEU A 378 14.82 -21.25 -3.59
N ALA A 379 14.51 -22.22 -2.74
CA ALA A 379 13.35 -22.17 -1.86
C ALA A 379 13.57 -21.24 -0.66
N PHE A 380 13.56 -19.95 -0.93
CA PHE A 380 13.65 -18.91 0.08
C PHE A 380 12.50 -19.01 1.10
N ASN A 381 12.74 -18.55 2.33
CA ASN A 381 11.66 -18.31 3.27
C ASN A 381 10.96 -17.00 2.88
N GLU A 382 9.96 -17.08 2.01
CA GLU A 382 9.25 -15.94 1.44
C GLU A 382 8.46 -15.16 2.48
N ARG A 383 8.04 -15.84 3.55
CA ARG A 383 7.39 -15.16 4.67
C ARG A 383 8.34 -14.23 5.41
N LYS A 384 9.58 -14.67 5.61
CA LYS A 384 10.58 -13.93 6.38
C LYS A 384 11.40 -12.98 5.53
N TYR A 385 11.69 -13.35 4.28
CA TYR A 385 12.58 -12.63 3.36
C TYR A 385 11.96 -12.46 1.97
N PRO A 386 10.78 -11.83 1.85
CA PRO A 386 10.04 -11.78 0.58
C PRO A 386 10.81 -11.12 -0.56
N TRP A 387 11.74 -10.20 -0.27
CA TRP A 387 12.54 -9.51 -1.28
C TRP A 387 13.55 -10.44 -2.00
N LEU A 388 13.94 -11.58 -1.40
CA LEU A 388 14.85 -12.53 -2.03
C LEU A 388 14.18 -13.27 -3.19
N ASP A 389 12.92 -13.56 -3.06
CA ASP A 389 12.12 -14.18 -4.10
C ASP A 389 11.56 -13.11 -5.03
N GLU A 390 10.58 -12.39 -4.62
CA GLU A 390 9.82 -11.40 -5.40
C GLU A 390 10.71 -10.26 -5.92
N GLY A 391 11.64 -9.79 -5.10
CA GLY A 391 12.53 -8.68 -5.46
C GLY A 391 13.56 -9.06 -6.51
N ILE A 392 14.17 -10.26 -6.40
CA ILE A 392 15.12 -10.75 -7.40
C ILE A 392 14.35 -11.11 -8.69
N ASN A 393 13.18 -11.71 -8.56
CA ASN A 393 12.33 -12.03 -9.72
C ASN A 393 11.90 -10.77 -10.47
N SER A 394 11.45 -9.73 -9.76
CA SER A 394 11.14 -8.42 -10.36
C SER A 394 12.35 -7.75 -11.00
N PHE A 395 13.55 -7.95 -10.44
CA PHE A 395 14.79 -7.50 -11.09
C PHE A 395 15.04 -8.24 -12.42
N CYS A 396 14.85 -9.56 -12.45
CA CYS A 396 14.95 -10.35 -13.69
C CYS A 396 13.88 -9.95 -14.70
N GLU A 397 12.63 -9.73 -14.26
CA GLU A 397 11.55 -9.21 -15.09
C GLU A 397 11.91 -7.87 -15.72
N ASN A 398 12.49 -6.96 -14.94
CA ASN A 398 12.94 -5.67 -15.47
C ASN A 398 14.01 -5.83 -16.55
N GLU A 399 14.98 -6.73 -16.40
CA GLU A 399 15.98 -7.03 -17.43
C GLU A 399 15.37 -7.73 -18.66
N TYR A 400 14.33 -8.55 -18.47
CA TYR A 400 13.58 -9.16 -19.57
C TYR A 400 12.88 -8.08 -20.40
N ILE A 401 12.21 -7.13 -19.78
CA ILE A 401 11.54 -6.01 -20.45
C ILE A 401 12.56 -5.15 -21.20
N GLU A 402 13.71 -4.84 -20.60
CA GLU A 402 14.78 -4.10 -21.28
C GLU A 402 15.34 -4.85 -22.51
N LYS A 403 15.44 -6.19 -22.45
CA LYS A 403 15.95 -7.02 -23.54
C LYS A 403 14.96 -7.13 -24.71
N TYR A 404 13.70 -7.43 -24.43
CA TYR A 404 12.71 -7.72 -25.47
C TYR A 404 11.84 -6.51 -25.85
N TYR A 405 11.74 -5.50 -25.00
CA TYR A 405 10.91 -4.31 -25.15
C TYR A 405 11.67 -3.02 -24.82
N PRO A 406 12.86 -2.77 -25.42
CA PRO A 406 13.75 -1.65 -25.03
C PRO A 406 13.15 -0.26 -25.21
N ASN A 407 12.09 -0.15 -26.03
CA ASN A 407 11.37 1.10 -26.28
C ASN A 407 10.09 1.22 -25.44
N ASP A 408 9.91 0.33 -24.46
CA ASP A 408 8.73 0.35 -23.64
C ASP A 408 8.72 1.53 -22.69
N LEU A 409 7.55 2.10 -22.53
CA LEU A 409 7.37 3.30 -21.75
C LEU A 409 6.74 2.97 -20.40
N PHE A 410 7.06 3.79 -19.44
CA PHE A 410 6.43 3.76 -18.12
C PHE A 410 4.89 3.71 -18.22
N LEU A 411 4.26 2.83 -17.44
CA LEU A 411 2.81 2.57 -17.52
C LEU A 411 1.96 3.85 -17.40
N ALA A 412 2.41 4.84 -16.61
CA ALA A 412 1.74 6.12 -16.49
C ALA A 412 1.70 6.92 -17.81
N ASP A 413 2.66 6.70 -18.70
CA ASP A 413 2.69 7.38 -20.01
C ASP A 413 1.58 6.87 -20.95
N TYR A 414 1.08 5.66 -20.73
CA TYR A 414 -0.09 5.12 -21.46
C TYR A 414 -1.42 5.56 -20.85
N ALA A 415 -1.45 5.74 -19.53
CA ALA A 415 -2.68 6.12 -18.79
C ALA A 415 -2.99 7.62 -18.89
N LEU A 416 -2.00 8.47 -19.21
CA LEU A 416 -2.15 9.91 -19.28
C LEU A 416 -2.44 10.40 -20.71
N PRO A 417 -3.24 11.48 -20.87
CA PRO A 417 -3.38 12.16 -22.14
C PRO A 417 -2.02 12.56 -22.72
N LYS A 418 -1.84 12.47 -24.04
CA LYS A 418 -0.55 12.74 -24.73
C LYS A 418 0.09 14.08 -24.38
N PHE A 419 -0.70 15.10 -24.03
CA PHE A 419 -0.17 16.42 -23.63
C PHE A 419 0.40 16.42 -22.20
N MET A 420 0.06 15.42 -21.37
CA MET A 420 0.59 15.21 -20.03
C MET A 420 1.78 14.24 -20.00
N SER A 421 2.08 13.55 -21.09
CA SER A 421 3.15 12.54 -21.22
C SER A 421 4.28 13.02 -22.13
N LYS A 422 4.68 14.28 -22.06
CA LYS A 422 5.75 14.83 -22.91
C LYS A 422 7.14 14.24 -22.62
N ASN A 423 7.39 13.90 -21.37
CA ASN A 423 8.62 13.23 -20.96
C ASN A 423 8.35 11.71 -20.98
N ARG A 424 8.85 11.04 -21.99
CA ARG A 424 8.74 9.58 -22.10
C ARG A 424 9.84 8.94 -21.25
N PHE A 425 9.46 8.26 -20.20
CA PHE A 425 10.37 7.49 -19.37
C PHE A 425 10.36 6.02 -19.77
N PRO A 426 11.51 5.33 -19.75
CA PRO A 426 11.54 3.89 -19.95
C PRO A 426 10.77 3.17 -18.83
N ASP A 427 10.30 1.95 -19.10
CA ASP A 427 9.45 1.17 -18.18
C ASP A 427 10.08 1.03 -16.78
N PHE A 428 11.37 0.79 -16.69
CA PHE A 428 12.05 0.61 -15.42
C PHE A 428 11.96 1.84 -14.48
N TYR A 429 11.60 3.01 -14.99
CA TYR A 429 11.36 4.21 -14.17
C TYR A 429 10.21 4.01 -13.16
N ALA A 430 9.33 3.02 -13.39
CA ALA A 430 8.31 2.64 -12.43
C ALA A 430 8.90 2.30 -11.05
N ASN A 431 10.06 1.66 -11.04
CA ASN A 431 10.75 1.26 -9.80
C ASN A 431 11.27 2.47 -9.04
N ASP A 432 11.95 3.40 -9.74
CA ASP A 432 12.45 4.66 -9.15
C ASP A 432 11.28 5.52 -8.63
N PHE A 433 10.20 5.62 -9.42
CA PHE A 433 8.99 6.35 -9.03
C PHE A 433 8.32 5.77 -7.77
N ALA A 434 8.17 4.46 -7.68
CA ALA A 434 7.58 3.78 -6.51
C ALA A 434 8.44 4.01 -5.25
N TYR A 435 9.76 3.90 -5.37
CA TYR A 435 10.70 4.20 -4.29
C TYR A 435 10.59 5.65 -3.83
N LEU A 436 10.71 6.63 -4.75
CA LEU A 436 10.60 8.06 -4.44
C LEU A 436 9.24 8.41 -3.83
N PHE A 437 8.17 7.78 -4.32
CA PHE A 437 6.84 8.00 -3.77
C PHE A 437 6.75 7.57 -2.31
N THR A 438 7.17 6.36 -1.97
CA THR A 438 7.10 5.86 -0.58
C THR A 438 8.01 6.64 0.37
N GLN A 439 9.19 7.05 -0.10
CA GLN A 439 10.09 7.93 0.65
C GLN A 439 9.45 9.31 0.90
N SER A 440 8.81 9.90 -0.10
CA SER A 440 8.16 11.21 0.01
C SER A 440 6.96 11.22 0.98
N GLN A 441 6.30 10.06 1.18
CA GLN A 441 5.19 9.92 2.13
C GLN A 441 5.67 9.74 3.58
N HIS A 442 6.98 9.63 3.82
CA HIS A 442 7.57 9.32 5.13
C HIS A 442 6.97 8.06 5.76
N ASP A 443 6.64 7.07 4.93
CA ASP A 443 5.98 5.81 5.32
C ASP A 443 6.70 4.59 4.75
N TYR A 444 7.91 4.76 4.26
CA TYR A 444 8.72 3.70 3.68
C TYR A 444 9.05 2.63 4.73
N GLN A 445 8.95 1.37 4.33
CA GLN A 445 9.36 0.21 5.10
C GLN A 445 10.55 -0.48 4.43
N PRO A 446 11.59 -0.88 5.19
CA PRO A 446 12.75 -1.52 4.61
C PRO A 446 12.40 -2.87 3.99
N CYS A 447 13.13 -3.27 2.94
CA CYS A 447 12.86 -4.50 2.18
C CYS A 447 13.04 -5.77 3.02
N GLY A 448 13.91 -5.73 4.04
CA GLY A 448 14.24 -6.88 4.89
C GLY A 448 13.21 -7.25 5.96
N LEU A 449 12.04 -6.57 6.00
CA LEU A 449 10.97 -6.93 6.93
C LEU A 449 10.27 -8.24 6.52
N PRO A 450 9.73 -9.00 7.49
CA PRO A 450 8.80 -10.08 7.23
C PRO A 450 7.52 -9.59 6.53
N SER A 451 6.94 -10.43 5.68
CA SER A 451 5.78 -10.10 4.84
C SER A 451 4.58 -9.54 5.61
N GLU A 452 4.29 -10.10 6.79
CA GLU A 452 3.16 -9.72 7.64
C GLU A 452 3.31 -8.32 8.28
N GLU A 453 4.52 -7.77 8.32
CA GLU A 453 4.77 -6.44 8.89
C GLU A 453 4.56 -5.31 7.88
N PHE A 454 4.42 -5.62 6.61
CA PHE A 454 4.19 -4.61 5.58
C PHE A 454 2.75 -4.08 5.57
N SER A 455 2.61 -2.80 5.25
CA SER A 455 1.35 -2.30 4.70
C SER A 455 1.22 -2.74 3.23
N SER A 456 0.01 -2.83 2.69
CA SER A 456 -0.19 -3.27 1.30
C SER A 456 0.59 -2.41 0.28
N ILE A 457 0.67 -1.09 0.49
CA ILE A 457 1.43 -0.18 -0.38
C ILE A 457 2.93 -0.47 -0.30
N ASN A 458 3.46 -0.65 0.92
CA ASN A 458 4.88 -0.93 1.10
C ASN A 458 5.22 -2.37 0.71
N TYR A 459 4.30 -3.33 0.82
CA TYR A 459 4.53 -4.66 0.29
C TYR A 459 4.84 -4.59 -1.20
N GLY A 460 3.97 -3.96 -2.01
CA GLY A 460 4.27 -3.73 -3.42
C GLY A 460 5.55 -2.94 -3.65
N ALA A 461 5.73 -1.81 -2.96
CA ALA A 461 6.90 -0.95 -3.18
C ALA A 461 8.21 -1.55 -2.70
N SER A 462 8.26 -2.12 -1.48
CA SER A 462 9.49 -2.55 -0.81
C SER A 462 9.86 -4.01 -1.10
N VAL A 463 8.93 -4.83 -1.57
CA VAL A 463 9.18 -6.23 -1.91
C VAL A 463 9.46 -6.41 -3.41
N TYR A 464 8.74 -5.67 -4.27
CA TYR A 464 8.85 -5.77 -5.74
C TYR A 464 9.72 -4.66 -6.36
N PHE A 465 9.35 -3.38 -6.19
CA PHE A 465 9.97 -2.28 -6.95
C PHE A 465 11.32 -1.81 -6.38
N THR A 466 11.40 -1.60 -5.08
CA THR A 466 12.63 -1.09 -4.45
C THR A 466 13.81 -2.05 -4.56
N PRO A 467 13.65 -3.37 -4.37
CA PRO A 467 14.74 -4.32 -4.56
C PRO A 467 15.32 -4.28 -5.97
N VAL A 468 14.50 -4.04 -7.01
CA VAL A 468 14.99 -3.86 -8.39
C VAL A 468 16.03 -2.74 -8.44
N MET A 469 15.71 -1.58 -7.87
CA MET A 469 16.64 -0.44 -7.83
C MET A 469 17.89 -0.74 -7.04
N MET A 470 17.76 -1.43 -5.90
CA MET A 470 18.89 -1.81 -5.05
C MET A 470 19.81 -2.83 -5.73
N LEU A 471 19.24 -3.85 -6.39
CA LEU A 471 20.00 -4.85 -7.15
C LEU A 471 20.68 -4.25 -8.39
N ARG A 472 20.03 -3.32 -9.09
CA ARG A 472 20.66 -2.55 -10.19
C ARG A 472 21.87 -1.75 -9.69
N TYR A 473 21.76 -1.18 -8.50
CA TYR A 473 22.88 -0.47 -7.87
C TYR A 473 24.01 -1.43 -7.54
N LEU A 474 23.72 -2.58 -6.91
CA LEU A 474 24.72 -3.60 -6.63
C LEU A 474 25.38 -4.12 -7.91
N LYS A 475 24.60 -4.38 -8.96
CA LYS A 475 25.09 -4.80 -10.28
C LYS A 475 26.01 -3.76 -10.91
N ALA A 476 25.65 -2.48 -10.86
CA ALA A 476 26.48 -1.38 -11.35
C ALA A 476 27.82 -1.28 -10.56
N TYR A 477 27.76 -1.45 -9.24
CA TYR A 477 28.95 -1.41 -8.38
C TYR A 477 29.89 -2.60 -8.59
N LEU A 478 29.36 -3.82 -8.76
CA LEU A 478 30.16 -5.03 -8.99
C LEU A 478 30.62 -5.17 -10.43
N GLY A 479 29.97 -4.48 -11.36
CA GLY A 479 30.12 -4.64 -12.81
C GLY A 479 29.18 -5.74 -13.35
N ASN A 480 28.50 -5.43 -14.45
CA ASN A 480 27.39 -6.24 -14.98
C ASN A 480 27.78 -7.72 -15.17
N ARG A 481 28.88 -8.01 -15.87
CA ARG A 481 29.30 -9.39 -16.13
C ARG A 481 29.64 -10.16 -14.86
N ASN A 482 30.29 -9.50 -13.90
CA ASN A 482 30.69 -10.14 -12.65
C ASN A 482 29.48 -10.44 -11.77
N PHE A 483 28.53 -9.51 -11.70
CA PHE A 483 27.28 -9.74 -10.97
C PHE A 483 26.49 -10.91 -11.56
N ASP A 484 26.28 -10.94 -12.89
CA ASP A 484 25.53 -12.01 -13.56
C ASP A 484 26.21 -13.38 -13.35
N PHE A 485 27.55 -13.43 -13.42
CA PHE A 485 28.32 -14.64 -13.13
C PHE A 485 28.16 -15.12 -11.69
N ILE A 486 28.20 -14.20 -10.71
CA ILE A 486 28.04 -14.53 -9.29
C ILE A 486 26.61 -15.03 -9.03
N MET A 487 25.60 -14.41 -9.65
CA MET A 487 24.19 -14.85 -9.52
C MET A 487 23.97 -16.26 -10.08
N ALA A 488 24.52 -16.57 -11.25
CA ALA A 488 24.42 -17.89 -11.84
C ALA A 488 25.09 -18.96 -10.94
N GLN A 489 26.29 -18.70 -10.42
CA GLN A 489 26.97 -19.60 -9.49
C GLN A 489 26.21 -19.75 -8.16
N PHE A 490 25.58 -18.70 -7.66
CA PHE A 490 24.76 -18.76 -6.47
C PHE A 490 23.54 -19.67 -6.69
N ALA A 491 22.86 -19.51 -7.84
CA ALA A 491 21.74 -20.36 -8.21
C ALA A 491 22.14 -21.84 -8.33
N GLU A 492 23.30 -22.14 -8.91
CA GLU A 492 23.84 -23.51 -9.03
C GLU A 492 24.14 -24.12 -7.64
N GLU A 493 24.89 -23.41 -6.78
CA GLU A 493 25.31 -23.92 -5.47
C GLU A 493 24.15 -24.14 -4.51
N TRP A 494 23.14 -23.26 -4.58
CA TRP A 494 21.99 -23.29 -3.71
C TRP A 494 20.73 -23.93 -4.33
N SER A 495 20.86 -24.58 -5.48
CA SER A 495 19.76 -25.33 -6.10
C SER A 495 19.17 -26.37 -5.15
N PHE A 496 17.83 -26.35 -5.03
CA PHE A 496 17.03 -27.23 -4.17
C PHE A 496 17.38 -27.12 -2.67
N LYS A 497 17.77 -25.92 -2.25
CA LYS A 497 18.09 -25.57 -0.88
C LYS A 497 17.32 -24.33 -0.43
N HIS A 498 17.45 -24.01 0.86
CA HIS A 498 16.84 -22.86 1.52
C HIS A 498 17.87 -21.79 1.89
N PRO A 499 18.34 -20.97 0.95
CA PRO A 499 19.31 -19.92 1.26
C PRO A 499 18.66 -18.76 2.01
N THR A 500 19.45 -18.08 2.84
CA THR A 500 19.08 -16.87 3.57
C THR A 500 19.79 -15.64 2.98
N PRO A 501 19.37 -14.38 3.32
CA PRO A 501 20.12 -13.19 2.93
C PRO A 501 21.59 -13.23 3.34
N MET A 502 21.90 -13.85 4.47
CA MET A 502 23.27 -13.98 4.97
C MET A 502 24.10 -14.96 4.14
N ASP A 503 23.49 -16.06 3.66
CA ASP A 503 24.15 -17.00 2.75
C ASP A 503 24.47 -16.31 1.42
N MET A 504 23.53 -15.54 0.87
CA MET A 504 23.73 -14.73 -0.34
C MET A 504 24.84 -13.68 -0.14
N LYS A 505 24.82 -12.94 0.98
CA LYS A 505 25.84 -11.97 1.32
C LYS A 505 27.24 -12.60 1.30
N ARG A 506 27.44 -13.69 2.03
CA ARG A 506 28.72 -14.37 2.13
C ARG A 506 29.23 -14.87 0.78
N PHE A 507 28.32 -15.43 0.01
CA PHE A 507 28.67 -15.92 -1.32
C PHE A 507 29.13 -14.78 -2.23
N PHE A 508 28.38 -13.67 -2.25
CA PHE A 508 28.72 -12.49 -3.05
C PHE A 508 30.02 -11.82 -2.57
N GLU A 509 30.27 -11.72 -1.27
CA GLU A 509 31.51 -11.17 -0.72
C GLU A 509 32.72 -12.06 -1.07
N GLN A 510 32.55 -13.37 -0.95
CA GLN A 510 33.62 -14.35 -1.29
C GLN A 510 33.98 -14.28 -2.78
N LYS A 511 32.99 -14.22 -3.67
CA LYS A 511 33.22 -14.19 -5.12
C LYS A 511 33.67 -12.84 -5.64
N SER A 512 33.19 -11.74 -5.08
CA SER A 512 33.54 -10.38 -5.53
C SER A 512 34.79 -9.82 -4.86
N GLY A 513 35.20 -10.34 -3.69
CA GLY A 513 36.26 -9.77 -2.86
C GLY A 513 35.91 -8.42 -2.23
N LYS A 514 34.62 -8.02 -2.22
CA LYS A 514 34.18 -6.72 -1.73
C LYS A 514 33.32 -6.90 -0.47
N ASN A 515 33.42 -5.97 0.49
CA ASN A 515 32.50 -5.90 1.62
C ASN A 515 31.14 -5.34 1.15
N LEU A 516 30.05 -6.02 1.46
CA LEU A 516 28.68 -5.70 1.06
C LEU A 516 27.76 -5.40 2.26
N ASP A 517 28.30 -5.08 3.44
CA ASP A 517 27.53 -4.69 4.62
C ASP A 517 26.61 -3.50 4.33
N TRP A 518 27.09 -2.53 3.52
CA TRP A 518 26.29 -1.37 3.11
C TRP A 518 25.01 -1.76 2.39
N PHE A 519 25.02 -2.87 1.65
CA PHE A 519 23.87 -3.38 0.90
C PHE A 519 22.97 -4.23 1.79
N PHE A 520 23.46 -5.36 2.30
CA PHE A 520 22.65 -6.35 3.00
C PHE A 520 22.22 -5.91 4.42
N GLU A 521 23.08 -5.22 5.16
CA GLU A 521 22.78 -4.86 6.56
C GLU A 521 22.13 -3.48 6.67
N LYS A 522 22.53 -2.53 5.82
CA LYS A 522 22.03 -1.16 5.91
C LYS A 522 20.95 -0.87 4.90
N LEU A 523 21.21 -0.99 3.59
CA LEU A 523 20.25 -0.58 2.56
C LEU A 523 18.98 -1.42 2.56
N ILE A 524 19.10 -2.75 2.68
CA ILE A 524 17.96 -3.67 2.71
C ILE A 524 17.20 -3.59 4.04
N ASN A 525 17.88 -3.43 5.17
CA ASN A 525 17.29 -3.59 6.50
C ASN A 525 16.95 -2.27 7.20
N THR A 526 17.23 -1.11 6.59
CA THR A 526 16.89 0.17 7.21
C THR A 526 16.06 1.07 6.28
N THR A 527 15.47 2.11 6.85
CA THR A 527 14.75 3.15 6.09
C THR A 527 15.67 4.26 5.59
N THR A 528 16.99 4.12 5.80
CA THR A 528 17.98 5.14 5.44
C THR A 528 18.12 5.20 3.91
N PRO A 529 17.78 6.31 3.27
CA PRO A 529 17.88 6.43 1.82
C PRO A 529 19.32 6.63 1.36
N ILE A 530 19.57 6.54 0.07
CA ILE A 530 20.80 7.05 -0.54
C ILE A 530 20.61 8.51 -0.87
N ASP A 531 21.51 9.37 -0.35
CA ASP A 531 21.48 10.82 -0.55
C ASP A 531 22.92 11.34 -0.55
N MET A 532 23.53 11.44 -1.75
CA MET A 532 24.89 11.93 -1.96
C MET A 532 24.85 13.34 -2.58
N ARG A 533 25.48 14.29 -1.94
CA ARG A 533 25.55 15.67 -2.42
C ARG A 533 26.91 16.02 -2.96
N LEU A 534 26.97 16.56 -4.16
CA LEU A 534 28.20 17.11 -4.75
C LEU A 534 28.42 18.55 -4.23
N ILE A 535 29.47 18.75 -3.42
CA ILE A 535 29.74 20.05 -2.78
C ILE A 535 30.59 20.95 -3.69
N SER A 536 31.74 20.45 -4.18
CA SER A 536 32.66 21.23 -5.03
C SER A 536 33.54 20.35 -5.88
N VAL A 537 33.99 20.91 -7.00
CA VAL A 537 35.02 20.34 -7.88
C VAL A 537 36.08 21.41 -8.07
N LYS A 538 37.36 21.07 -7.80
CA LYS A 538 38.51 21.99 -7.91
C LYS A 538 39.69 21.31 -8.61
N SER A 539 40.33 21.99 -9.56
CA SER A 539 41.56 21.48 -10.16
C SER A 539 42.69 21.42 -9.11
N VAL A 540 43.54 20.41 -9.22
CA VAL A 540 44.75 20.33 -8.39
C VAL A 540 45.81 21.30 -8.92
N LYS A 541 46.29 22.16 -8.05
CA LYS A 541 47.27 23.19 -8.46
C LYS A 541 48.56 22.52 -8.90
N GLY A 542 48.99 22.79 -10.13
CA GLY A 542 50.24 22.26 -10.70
C GLY A 542 50.09 20.85 -11.33
N GLU A 543 48.92 20.24 -11.34
CA GLU A 543 48.68 18.94 -11.96
C GLU A 543 47.50 19.04 -12.95
N SER A 544 47.87 19.15 -14.23
CA SER A 544 46.89 19.23 -15.33
C SER A 544 46.05 17.96 -15.41
N GLY A 545 44.75 18.09 -15.62
CA GLY A 545 43.82 16.96 -15.75
C GLY A 545 43.47 16.28 -14.45
N LYS A 546 43.91 16.77 -13.27
CA LYS A 546 43.49 16.25 -11.97
C LYS A 546 42.54 17.18 -11.24
N PHE A 547 41.50 16.62 -10.66
CA PHE A 547 40.42 17.35 -9.99
C PHE A 547 40.08 16.69 -8.64
N VAL A 548 40.03 17.49 -7.58
CA VAL A 548 39.49 17.08 -6.29
C VAL A 548 37.99 17.32 -6.27
N VAL A 549 37.24 16.23 -6.12
CA VAL A 549 35.79 16.22 -5.99
C VAL A 549 35.43 16.06 -4.52
N LYS A 550 34.68 17.03 -3.98
CA LYS A 550 34.22 16.98 -2.59
C LYS A 550 32.74 16.64 -2.59
N THR A 551 32.36 15.54 -1.93
CA THR A 551 30.99 15.06 -1.78
C THR A 551 30.60 14.99 -0.31
N LYS A 552 29.31 14.83 -0.03
CA LYS A 552 28.77 14.59 1.30
C LYS A 552 27.74 13.47 1.21
N ASP A 553 27.91 12.42 1.98
CA ASP A 553 26.88 11.43 2.27
C ASP A 553 25.93 12.06 3.31
N VAL A 554 24.78 12.53 2.85
CA VAL A 554 23.79 13.26 3.67
C VAL A 554 23.08 12.28 4.62
N SER A 555 22.88 11.06 4.16
CA SER A 555 22.18 10.01 4.90
C SER A 555 23.07 9.23 5.87
N HIS A 556 24.39 9.39 5.76
CA HIS A 556 25.39 8.64 6.55
C HIS A 556 25.33 7.12 6.36
N LEU A 557 24.83 6.64 5.21
CA LEU A 557 24.72 5.22 4.90
C LEU A 557 26.09 4.54 4.74
N GLY A 558 27.06 5.25 4.16
CA GLY A 558 28.38 4.72 3.85
C GLY A 558 28.42 3.82 2.62
N ALA A 559 27.44 3.94 1.72
CA ALA A 559 27.41 3.18 0.47
C ALA A 559 28.42 3.71 -0.54
N PRO A 560 29.04 2.85 -1.39
CA PRO A 560 29.92 3.30 -2.45
C PRO A 560 29.19 4.20 -3.43
N TYR A 561 29.87 5.15 -4.04
CA TYR A 561 29.28 6.10 -4.99
C TYR A 561 30.10 6.25 -6.24
N CYS A 562 29.43 6.64 -7.32
CA CYS A 562 30.03 6.78 -8.62
C CYS A 562 30.20 8.27 -8.98
N ILE A 563 31.40 8.67 -9.41
CA ILE A 563 31.68 9.99 -9.97
C ILE A 563 31.81 9.82 -11.48
N THR A 564 31.00 10.59 -12.21
CA THR A 564 31.04 10.67 -13.68
C THR A 564 31.50 12.03 -14.12
N ALA A 565 32.61 12.06 -14.89
CA ALA A 565 33.17 13.27 -15.51
C ALA A 565 32.67 13.38 -16.95
N LYS A 566 32.16 14.55 -17.35
CA LYS A 566 31.59 14.80 -18.69
C LYS A 566 32.21 16.02 -19.38
N ASP A 567 32.29 15.98 -20.68
CA ASP A 567 32.66 17.13 -21.51
C ASP A 567 31.45 18.08 -21.72
N LYS A 568 31.66 19.14 -22.52
CA LYS A 568 30.65 20.14 -22.85
C LYS A 568 29.48 19.57 -23.65
N ASN A 569 29.70 18.49 -24.40
CA ASN A 569 28.69 17.83 -25.23
C ASN A 569 27.92 16.78 -24.45
N GLY A 570 28.27 16.54 -23.18
CA GLY A 570 27.65 15.52 -22.30
C GLY A 570 28.27 14.13 -22.46
N MET A 571 29.34 13.99 -23.24
CA MET A 571 30.06 12.72 -23.39
C MET A 571 30.81 12.38 -22.10
N THR A 572 30.68 11.13 -21.66
CA THR A 572 31.37 10.62 -20.47
C THR A 572 32.87 10.47 -20.78
N LEU A 573 33.70 11.23 -20.08
CA LEU A 573 35.16 11.18 -20.14
C LEU A 573 35.71 10.12 -19.19
N LYS A 574 35.10 9.96 -18.02
CA LYS A 574 35.48 8.99 -17.01
C LYS A 574 34.32 8.67 -16.08
N GLU A 575 34.24 7.43 -15.66
CA GLU A 575 33.38 6.95 -14.59
C GLU A 575 34.21 6.14 -13.59
N GLN A 576 34.06 6.43 -12.30
CA GLN A 576 34.85 5.79 -11.26
C GLN A 576 34.05 5.69 -9.96
N TRP A 577 34.15 4.50 -9.33
CA TRP A 577 33.52 4.20 -8.04
C TRP A 577 34.46 4.52 -6.87
N PHE A 578 33.91 5.03 -5.79
CA PHE A 578 34.61 5.37 -4.54
C PHE A 578 33.83 4.82 -3.34
N SER A 579 34.56 4.52 -2.24
CA SER A 579 33.96 4.19 -0.97
C SER A 579 33.54 5.46 -0.23
N SER A 580 32.39 5.44 0.45
CA SER A 580 31.94 6.56 1.27
C SER A 580 32.43 6.42 2.72
N SER A 581 32.86 7.54 3.31
CA SER A 581 33.20 7.64 4.74
C SER A 581 31.98 7.99 5.63
N SER A 582 30.78 7.84 5.16
CA SER A 582 29.55 8.22 5.88
C SER A 582 29.50 9.69 6.31
N GLY A 583 30.05 10.57 5.49
CA GLY A 583 30.11 12.01 5.76
C GLY A 583 30.69 12.78 4.59
N ILE A 584 31.67 13.65 4.85
CA ILE A 584 32.35 14.40 3.79
C ILE A 584 33.49 13.56 3.21
N ASN A 585 33.43 13.30 1.92
CA ASN A 585 34.45 12.60 1.15
C ASN A 585 35.23 13.60 0.27
N ARG A 586 36.49 13.26 -0.02
CA ARG A 586 37.38 14.04 -0.91
C ARG A 586 38.16 13.06 -1.77
N ASP A 587 37.77 12.97 -3.03
CA ASP A 587 38.34 12.03 -3.98
C ASP A 587 39.00 12.77 -5.12
N THR A 588 40.03 12.19 -5.70
CA THR A 588 40.71 12.74 -6.85
C THR A 588 40.40 11.94 -8.08
N ILE A 589 39.92 12.60 -9.12
CA ILE A 589 39.74 12.02 -10.45
C ILE A 589 40.78 12.61 -11.40
N SER A 590 41.31 11.73 -12.29
CA SER A 590 42.16 12.13 -13.40
C SER A 590 41.36 11.97 -14.69
N CYS A 591 41.18 13.04 -15.44
CA CYS A 591 40.49 13.03 -16.73
C CYS A 591 41.02 14.12 -17.66
N SER A 592 40.54 14.15 -18.87
CA SER A 592 40.93 15.17 -19.87
C SER A 592 40.64 16.60 -19.38
N GLU A 593 41.43 17.56 -19.83
CA GLU A 593 41.22 19.00 -19.61
C GLU A 593 39.90 19.52 -20.17
N SER A 594 39.29 18.77 -21.07
CA SER A 594 37.93 19.07 -21.62
C SER A 594 36.81 18.86 -20.61
N LEU A 595 37.11 18.53 -19.34
CA LEU A 595 36.12 18.40 -18.28
C LEU A 595 35.25 19.66 -18.15
N TYR A 596 33.94 19.47 -18.30
CA TYR A 596 32.95 20.54 -18.18
C TYR A 596 32.02 20.39 -16.99
N GLN A 597 31.63 19.14 -16.71
CA GLN A 597 30.65 18.81 -15.68
C GLN A 597 31.07 17.53 -14.92
N VAL A 598 30.84 17.54 -13.62
CA VAL A 598 30.97 16.37 -12.75
C VAL A 598 29.60 16.03 -12.19
N GLU A 599 29.28 14.76 -12.19
CA GLU A 599 28.06 14.19 -11.63
C GLU A 599 28.39 13.11 -10.60
N VAL A 600 27.53 12.99 -9.56
CA VAL A 600 27.63 11.91 -8.54
C VAL A 600 26.31 11.16 -8.56
N ASN A 601 26.39 9.81 -8.60
CA ASN A 601 25.21 8.93 -8.55
C ASN A 601 24.06 9.32 -9.48
N ARG A 602 24.36 9.95 -10.62
CA ARG A 602 23.32 10.47 -11.51
C ARG A 602 22.77 9.44 -12.50
N SER A 603 23.15 8.18 -12.37
CA SER A 603 22.52 7.07 -13.08
C SER A 603 21.14 6.75 -12.49
N LEU A 604 20.16 6.40 -13.33
CA LEU A 604 18.89 5.85 -12.88
C LEU A 604 19.03 4.48 -12.18
N ASN A 605 20.18 3.83 -12.29
CA ASN A 605 20.47 2.58 -11.59
C ASN A 605 20.73 2.76 -10.08
N ILE A 606 20.87 4.00 -9.59
CA ILE A 606 21.12 4.29 -8.19
C ILE A 606 19.90 4.96 -7.58
N PRO A 607 19.27 4.39 -6.53
CA PRO A 607 18.05 4.91 -5.92
C PRO A 607 18.30 6.14 -5.06
N GLU A 608 18.86 7.19 -5.64
CA GLU A 608 19.13 8.48 -5.01
C GLU A 608 17.83 9.25 -4.81
N ILE A 609 17.58 9.78 -3.60
CA ILE A 609 16.33 10.51 -3.33
C ILE A 609 16.37 11.96 -3.79
N GLU A 610 17.57 12.60 -3.83
CA GLU A 610 17.75 13.97 -4.28
C GLU A 610 18.82 14.03 -5.38
N LYS A 611 18.36 13.97 -6.64
CA LYS A 611 19.28 13.94 -7.80
C LYS A 611 19.60 15.34 -8.35
N THR A 612 18.94 16.39 -7.87
CA THR A 612 19.10 17.75 -8.40
C THR A 612 20.40 18.40 -7.94
N ASP A 613 20.93 18.00 -6.77
CA ASP A 613 22.16 18.57 -6.21
C ASP A 613 23.42 17.72 -6.49
N ASN A 614 23.29 16.70 -7.32
CA ASN A 614 24.33 15.73 -7.70
C ASN A 614 25.14 16.14 -8.94
N SER A 615 25.02 17.35 -9.43
CA SER A 615 25.72 17.82 -10.63
C SER A 615 26.30 19.21 -10.44
N LEU A 616 27.59 19.41 -10.87
CA LEU A 616 28.25 20.71 -10.90
C LEU A 616 29.03 20.90 -12.20
N ARG A 617 28.90 22.09 -12.78
CA ARG A 617 29.82 22.59 -13.82
C ARG A 617 31.09 23.15 -13.20
N ILE A 618 32.23 22.96 -13.82
CA ILE A 618 33.48 23.48 -13.31
C ILE A 618 33.66 24.96 -13.66
N HIS A 619 33.00 25.46 -14.72
CA HIS A 619 33.08 26.84 -15.20
C HIS A 619 31.72 27.53 -15.16
N GLY A 620 31.71 28.88 -15.07
CA GLY A 620 30.52 29.72 -15.12
C GLY A 620 30.05 30.24 -13.77
N LEU A 621 29.26 31.30 -13.78
CA LEU A 621 28.68 31.96 -12.59
C LEU A 621 27.68 31.03 -11.86
N PHE A 622 26.87 30.30 -12.62
CA PHE A 622 25.86 29.35 -12.10
C PHE A 622 26.36 27.92 -12.29
N LYS A 623 27.19 27.44 -11.38
CA LYS A 623 27.78 26.10 -11.45
C LYS A 623 26.72 25.00 -11.28
N ARG A 624 25.66 25.22 -10.49
CA ARG A 624 24.46 24.38 -10.45
C ARG A 624 23.41 24.94 -11.40
N ARG A 625 22.86 24.08 -12.25
CA ARG A 625 21.75 24.47 -13.09
C ARG A 625 20.45 24.25 -12.31
N VAL A 626 19.94 25.35 -11.72
CA VAL A 626 18.72 25.30 -10.87
C VAL A 626 17.57 26.12 -11.52
N PHE A 627 17.53 26.23 -12.84
CA PHE A 627 16.37 26.87 -13.47
C PHE A 627 15.19 25.88 -13.48
N PRO A 628 14.09 26.19 -12.79
CA PRO A 628 12.93 25.31 -12.78
C PRO A 628 12.27 25.25 -14.15
N LYS A 629 11.86 24.07 -14.55
CA LYS A 629 11.01 23.86 -15.71
C LYS A 629 9.54 24.02 -15.31
N PHE A 630 8.81 24.79 -16.10
CA PHE A 630 7.37 24.94 -15.92
C PHE A 630 6.64 23.82 -16.66
N LEU A 631 5.85 23.03 -15.92
CA LEU A 631 5.05 21.93 -16.45
C LEU A 631 3.56 22.20 -16.29
N PHE A 632 2.81 22.07 -17.39
CA PHE A 632 1.37 22.29 -17.37
C PHE A 632 0.65 21.08 -16.75
N LEU A 633 -0.17 21.33 -15.73
CA LEU A 633 -0.84 20.32 -14.92
C LEU A 633 0.18 19.37 -14.27
N TRP A 634 -0.29 18.21 -13.79
CA TRP A 634 0.63 17.19 -13.30
C TRP A 634 1.17 16.37 -14.47
N GLN A 635 2.48 16.16 -14.49
CA GLN A 635 3.17 15.29 -15.42
C GLN A 635 4.21 14.49 -14.66
N VAL A 636 4.52 13.28 -15.16
CA VAL A 636 5.69 12.54 -14.65
C VAL A 636 6.92 13.38 -14.94
N SER A 637 7.65 13.74 -13.90
CA SER A 637 8.77 14.65 -13.97
C SER A 637 10.12 13.95 -13.85
N SER A 638 11.15 14.51 -14.48
CA SER A 638 12.52 14.02 -14.36
C SER A 638 13.05 14.26 -12.94
N PRO A 639 13.61 13.23 -12.25
CA PRO A 639 14.18 13.41 -10.92
C PRO A 639 15.46 14.27 -10.91
N TYR A 640 15.99 14.61 -12.08
CA TYR A 640 17.20 15.41 -12.24
C TYR A 640 16.97 16.91 -12.35
N GLU A 641 15.71 17.35 -12.36
CA GLU A 641 15.35 18.74 -12.65
C GLU A 641 14.34 19.25 -11.62
N THR A 642 14.47 20.52 -11.25
CA THR A 642 13.46 21.17 -10.43
C THR A 642 12.28 21.58 -11.31
N HIS A 643 11.05 21.30 -10.87
CA HIS A 643 9.84 21.60 -11.63
C HIS A 643 8.91 22.51 -10.83
N VAL A 644 8.22 23.38 -11.54
CA VAL A 644 7.09 24.16 -11.07
C VAL A 644 5.87 23.75 -11.88
N LEU A 645 4.92 23.11 -11.25
CA LEU A 645 3.66 22.75 -11.90
C LEU A 645 2.76 23.98 -11.93
N TYR A 646 2.01 24.14 -13.03
CA TYR A 646 1.05 25.24 -13.14
C TYR A 646 -0.23 24.80 -13.82
N SER A 647 -1.34 25.43 -13.43
CA SER A 647 -2.64 25.23 -14.07
C SER A 647 -3.49 26.49 -14.00
N PRO A 648 -4.31 26.79 -15.01
CA PRO A 648 -5.34 27.79 -14.85
C PRO A 648 -6.34 27.33 -13.79
N VAL A 649 -6.87 28.28 -13.03
CA VAL A 649 -7.89 28.02 -12.01
C VAL A 649 -9.05 28.97 -12.19
N VAL A 650 -10.24 28.44 -11.96
CA VAL A 650 -11.49 29.20 -11.96
C VAL A 650 -12.16 28.95 -10.62
N GLY A 651 -12.50 29.99 -9.93
CA GLY A 651 -13.24 29.96 -8.67
C GLY A 651 -14.56 30.69 -8.78
N TRP A 652 -15.51 30.32 -7.94
CA TRP A 652 -16.76 31.01 -7.78
C TRP A 652 -17.22 30.98 -6.32
N ASN A 653 -17.64 32.10 -5.81
CA ASN A 653 -18.43 32.20 -4.59
C ASN A 653 -19.46 33.31 -4.70
N LEU A 654 -20.42 33.38 -3.79
CA LEU A 654 -21.52 34.34 -3.84
C LEU A 654 -21.03 35.81 -3.83
N TYR A 655 -19.91 36.08 -3.19
CA TYR A 655 -19.42 37.45 -2.94
C TYR A 655 -18.43 37.95 -4.00
N ASN A 656 -17.44 37.12 -4.31
CA ASN A 656 -16.47 37.41 -5.37
C ASN A 656 -17.02 37.13 -6.77
N LYS A 657 -18.13 36.35 -6.91
CA LYS A 657 -18.59 35.82 -8.19
C LYS A 657 -17.49 35.02 -8.89
N TRP A 658 -17.31 35.17 -10.19
CA TRP A 658 -16.29 34.47 -10.94
C TRP A 658 -14.90 35.05 -10.67
N MET A 659 -13.96 34.18 -10.31
CA MET A 659 -12.56 34.48 -10.12
C MET A 659 -11.73 33.65 -11.09
N PHE A 660 -10.76 34.28 -11.74
CA PHE A 660 -9.85 33.62 -12.67
C PHE A 660 -8.41 33.84 -12.21
N GLY A 661 -7.59 32.83 -12.38
CA GLY A 661 -6.21 32.89 -11.93
C GLY A 661 -5.34 31.73 -12.41
N MET A 662 -4.18 31.63 -11.79
CA MET A 662 -3.22 30.57 -12.03
C MET A 662 -2.81 29.93 -10.71
N ALA A 663 -2.69 28.62 -10.69
CA ALA A 663 -2.06 27.91 -9.59
C ALA A 663 -0.63 27.52 -10.00
N PHE A 664 0.32 27.73 -9.07
CA PHE A 664 1.69 27.26 -9.15
C PHE A 664 1.93 26.35 -7.95
N TYR A 665 2.40 25.12 -8.17
CA TYR A 665 2.51 24.15 -7.09
C TYR A 665 3.67 23.18 -7.30
N SER A 666 4.15 22.63 -6.18
CA SER A 666 5.12 21.54 -6.16
C SER A 666 4.47 20.21 -6.54
N ASP A 667 5.26 19.16 -6.82
CA ASP A 667 4.74 17.84 -7.16
C ASP A 667 3.86 17.30 -6.01
N PRO A 668 2.56 17.02 -6.30
CA PRO A 668 1.64 16.55 -5.27
C PRO A 668 1.74 15.05 -5.00
N ILE A 669 2.44 14.29 -5.84
CA ILE A 669 2.58 12.84 -5.74
C ILE A 669 3.92 12.48 -5.09
N ILE A 670 5.01 12.98 -5.64
CA ILE A 670 6.33 12.90 -5.01
C ILE A 670 6.59 14.26 -4.34
N ALA A 671 6.01 14.43 -3.15
CA ALA A 671 6.11 15.70 -2.44
C ALA A 671 7.56 16.02 -2.07
N PRO A 672 8.13 17.16 -2.51
CA PRO A 672 9.46 17.58 -2.08
C PRO A 672 9.45 18.03 -0.61
N LYS A 673 10.62 18.14 0.00
CA LYS A 673 10.77 18.67 1.36
C LYS A 673 10.18 20.08 1.50
N LEU A 674 10.36 20.93 0.48
CA LEU A 674 9.72 22.24 0.36
C LEU A 674 8.51 22.11 -0.55
N ASP A 675 7.33 22.03 0.02
CA ASP A 675 6.06 22.01 -0.71
C ASP A 675 5.41 23.38 -0.75
N TYR A 676 4.74 23.70 -1.85
CA TYR A 676 4.03 24.97 -2.00
C TYR A 676 2.84 24.86 -2.95
N LEU A 677 1.84 25.71 -2.70
CA LEU A 677 0.72 26.02 -3.56
C LEU A 677 0.52 27.53 -3.53
N LEU A 678 0.67 28.19 -4.66
CA LEU A 678 0.39 29.61 -4.84
C LEU A 678 -0.74 29.74 -5.86
N MET A 679 -1.87 30.33 -5.46
CA MET A 679 -3.08 30.40 -6.29
C MET A 679 -3.67 31.82 -6.28
N PRO A 680 -2.99 32.80 -6.92
CA PRO A 680 -3.54 34.13 -7.11
C PRO A 680 -4.72 34.09 -8.10
N MET A 681 -5.81 34.74 -7.75
CA MET A 681 -7.00 34.90 -8.58
C MET A 681 -7.45 36.37 -8.55
N TYR A 682 -8.18 36.79 -9.57
CA TYR A 682 -8.82 38.11 -9.66
C TYR A 682 -10.32 37.94 -9.95
N SER A 683 -11.12 38.68 -9.24
CA SER A 683 -12.55 38.80 -9.49
C SER A 683 -12.85 40.11 -10.24
N PHE A 684 -13.44 39.99 -11.42
CA PHE A 684 -13.84 41.16 -12.22
C PHE A 684 -15.13 41.80 -11.70
N VAL A 685 -15.91 41.14 -10.88
CA VAL A 685 -17.17 41.64 -10.32
C VAL A 685 -16.92 42.39 -9.02
N SER A 686 -16.14 41.84 -8.12
CA SER A 686 -15.78 42.52 -6.86
C SER A 686 -14.52 43.38 -6.98
N GLU A 687 -13.87 43.40 -8.16
CA GLU A 687 -12.63 44.14 -8.47
C GLU A 687 -11.51 43.88 -7.45
N THR A 688 -11.36 42.62 -7.01
CA THR A 688 -10.42 42.27 -5.95
C THR A 688 -9.53 41.11 -6.31
N TYR A 689 -8.31 41.16 -5.79
CA TYR A 689 -7.45 39.96 -5.73
C TYR A 689 -7.94 39.04 -4.62
N SER A 690 -8.04 37.78 -4.95
CA SER A 690 -8.41 36.69 -4.04
C SER A 690 -7.50 35.49 -4.26
N GLY A 691 -7.47 34.55 -3.35
CA GLY A 691 -6.70 33.35 -3.54
C GLY A 691 -6.06 32.84 -2.26
N MET A 692 -5.08 31.94 -2.45
CA MET A 692 -4.34 31.36 -1.34
C MET A 692 -2.89 31.06 -1.68
N ALA A 693 -2.05 31.07 -0.66
CA ALA A 693 -0.68 30.60 -0.70
C ALA A 693 -0.46 29.66 0.51
N ASP A 694 0.05 28.46 0.26
CA ASP A 694 0.48 27.50 1.29
C ASP A 694 1.91 27.11 0.97
N VAL A 695 2.84 27.32 1.91
CA VAL A 695 4.25 26.96 1.76
C VAL A 695 4.65 26.19 3.01
N GLY A 696 5.29 25.06 2.83
CA GLY A 696 5.73 24.23 3.94
C GLY A 696 7.09 23.57 3.72
N TYR A 697 7.76 23.31 4.82
CA TYR A 697 8.98 22.51 4.81
C TYR A 697 8.84 21.32 5.76
N THR A 698 9.06 20.11 5.23
CA THR A 698 8.89 18.87 5.98
C THR A 698 10.24 18.28 6.38
N PHE A 699 10.36 18.01 7.67
CA PHE A 699 11.50 17.36 8.31
C PHE A 699 11.15 15.92 8.67
N SER A 700 12.15 15.04 8.63
CA SER A 700 12.07 13.67 9.13
C SER A 700 12.97 13.53 10.36
N PHE A 701 12.44 12.95 11.44
CA PHE A 701 13.20 12.66 12.66
C PHE A 701 12.98 11.21 13.09
N PRO A 702 13.95 10.54 13.72
CA PRO A 702 13.74 9.23 14.32
C PRO A 702 12.57 9.24 15.31
N GLY A 703 11.69 8.24 15.24
CA GLY A 703 10.52 8.11 16.14
C GLY A 703 9.30 8.96 15.76
N VAL A 704 9.40 9.83 14.76
CA VAL A 704 8.28 10.65 14.27
C VAL A 704 8.13 10.44 12.76
N LYS A 705 6.89 10.31 12.29
CA LYS A 705 6.64 10.11 10.85
C LYS A 705 7.06 11.33 10.04
N SER A 706 6.63 12.53 10.45
CA SER A 706 7.03 13.81 9.82
C SER A 706 6.72 15.00 10.71
N VAL A 707 7.48 16.08 10.55
CA VAL A 707 7.24 17.40 11.14
C VAL A 707 7.21 18.41 10.02
N ARG A 708 6.07 19.07 9.77
CA ARG A 708 5.92 20.12 8.75
C ARG A 708 5.78 21.50 9.41
N LEU A 709 6.67 22.42 9.08
CA LEU A 709 6.50 23.84 9.31
C LEU A 709 5.77 24.42 8.10
N GLY A 710 4.66 25.09 8.33
CA GLY A 710 3.80 25.62 7.27
C GLY A 710 3.48 27.09 7.47
N LEU A 711 3.21 27.78 6.38
CA LEU A 711 2.66 29.12 6.34
C LEU A 711 1.55 29.17 5.29
N LEU A 712 0.32 29.35 5.75
CA LEU A 712 -0.86 29.51 4.90
C LEU A 712 -1.29 30.98 4.91
N ALA A 713 -1.56 31.53 3.74
CA ALA A 713 -2.23 32.82 3.57
C ALA A 713 -3.45 32.66 2.66
N LYS A 714 -4.56 33.30 3.02
CA LYS A 714 -5.80 33.34 2.22
C LYS A 714 -6.42 34.73 2.23
N GLN A 715 -7.06 35.09 1.12
CA GLN A 715 -7.85 36.34 1.00
C GLN A 715 -9.06 36.07 0.13
N TYR A 716 -10.27 36.33 0.67
CA TYR A 716 -11.54 36.27 -0.05
C TYR A 716 -12.54 37.25 0.52
N ASP A 717 -13.57 37.54 -0.28
CA ASP A 717 -14.70 38.36 0.16
C ASP A 717 -15.75 37.47 0.85
N TYR A 718 -16.50 38.07 1.78
CA TYR A 718 -17.61 37.47 2.51
C TYR A 718 -18.63 38.56 2.90
N SER A 719 -19.84 38.19 3.32
CA SER A 719 -20.84 39.13 3.82
C SER A 719 -20.96 39.06 5.33
N PHE A 720 -21.16 40.22 5.92
CA PHE A 720 -21.51 40.38 7.33
C PHE A 720 -22.53 41.47 7.48
N ILE A 721 -23.74 41.16 8.00
CA ILE A 721 -24.88 42.12 8.17
C ILE A 721 -25.17 42.91 6.87
N GLY A 722 -25.21 42.23 5.71
CA GLY A 722 -25.50 42.86 4.44
C GLY A 722 -24.34 43.69 3.83
N ASN A 723 -23.23 43.81 4.50
CA ASN A 723 -22.05 44.50 4.00
C ASN A 723 -21.10 43.53 3.32
N LEU A 724 -20.52 43.91 2.19
CA LEU A 724 -19.42 43.20 1.56
C LEU A 724 -18.13 43.50 2.31
N ASN A 725 -17.53 42.45 2.85
CA ASN A 725 -16.28 42.50 3.59
C ASN A 725 -15.22 41.63 2.93
N GLN A 726 -13.98 41.86 3.27
CA GLN A 726 -12.86 41.02 2.89
C GLN A 726 -12.14 40.52 4.14
N TYR A 727 -11.71 39.26 4.15
CA TYR A 727 -10.79 38.78 5.16
C TYR A 727 -9.44 38.44 4.56
N GLN A 728 -8.41 38.66 5.35
CA GLN A 728 -7.06 38.18 5.15
C GLN A 728 -6.74 37.26 6.32
N LYS A 729 -6.24 36.08 6.01
CA LYS A 729 -5.85 35.08 6.97
C LYS A 729 -4.38 34.75 6.76
N VAL A 730 -3.59 34.76 7.85
CA VAL A 730 -2.21 34.28 7.87
C VAL A 730 -2.08 33.26 8.98
N GLU A 731 -1.54 32.09 8.66
CA GLU A 731 -1.50 30.93 9.56
C GLU A 731 -0.13 30.24 9.50
N PRO A 732 0.84 30.63 10.34
CA PRO A 732 1.98 29.77 10.63
C PRO A 732 1.54 28.53 11.40
N SER A 733 2.08 27.36 11.04
CA SER A 733 1.70 26.07 11.63
C SER A 733 2.88 25.13 11.82
N LEU A 734 2.77 24.27 12.82
CA LEU A 734 3.65 23.13 13.09
C LEU A 734 2.80 21.87 13.17
N MET A 735 2.87 21.00 12.17
CA MET A 735 2.18 19.73 12.14
C MET A 735 3.15 18.59 12.44
N ILE A 736 2.87 17.82 13.48
CA ILE A 736 3.62 16.63 13.88
C ILE A 736 2.78 15.41 13.62
N ARG A 737 3.27 14.48 12.80
CA ARG A 737 2.67 13.16 12.60
C ARG A 737 3.50 12.12 13.31
N PHE A 738 2.85 11.32 14.14
CA PHE A 738 3.52 10.30 14.94
C PHE A 738 3.59 8.97 14.20
N LEU A 739 4.66 8.22 14.43
CA LEU A 739 4.76 6.83 14.00
C LEU A 739 3.85 5.95 14.84
N THR A 740 3.19 5.00 14.21
CA THR A 740 2.36 3.98 14.87
C THR A 740 2.84 2.60 14.43
N PRO A 741 3.95 2.10 14.99
CA PRO A 741 4.50 0.80 14.62
C PRO A 741 3.45 -0.32 14.76
N GLY A 742 3.41 -1.23 13.79
CA GLY A 742 2.51 -2.39 13.80
C GLY A 742 1.02 -2.11 13.51
N ASN A 743 0.57 -0.85 13.44
CA ASN A 743 -0.83 -0.55 13.09
C ASN A 743 -0.96 0.69 12.19
N ARG A 744 -0.91 0.49 10.89
CA ARG A 744 -0.95 1.54 9.89
C ARG A 744 -2.35 2.10 9.57
N ASN A 745 -3.38 1.52 10.15
CA ASN A 745 -4.74 2.10 10.11
C ASN A 745 -4.91 3.27 11.08
N ILE A 746 -3.90 3.58 11.88
CA ILE A 746 -3.92 4.69 12.83
C ILE A 746 -3.37 5.94 12.16
N ASP A 747 -4.15 7.01 12.18
CA ASP A 747 -3.73 8.37 11.83
C ASP A 747 -3.61 9.14 13.14
N HIS A 748 -2.38 9.54 13.51
CA HIS A 748 -2.07 10.15 14.81
C HIS A 748 -1.23 11.40 14.57
N TRP A 749 -1.77 12.57 14.88
CA TRP A 749 -1.10 13.82 14.66
C TRP A 749 -1.51 14.93 15.63
N LEU A 750 -0.63 15.92 15.75
CA LEU A 750 -0.83 17.18 16.46
C LEU A 750 -0.54 18.33 15.51
N ASN A 751 -1.45 19.28 15.41
CA ASN A 751 -1.29 20.51 14.66
C ASN A 751 -1.32 21.72 15.60
N LEU A 752 -0.26 22.48 15.62
CA LEU A 752 -0.14 23.73 16.37
C LEU A 752 -0.12 24.87 15.35
N ARG A 753 -1.03 25.82 15.48
CA ARG A 753 -1.09 26.95 14.55
C ARG A 753 -1.48 28.25 15.25
N ASN A 754 -1.04 29.34 14.68
CA ASN A 754 -1.51 30.66 15.06
C ASN A 754 -2.29 31.26 13.89
N VAL A 755 -3.57 31.45 14.06
CA VAL A 755 -4.46 31.97 13.00
C VAL A 755 -4.63 33.47 13.21
N TYR A 756 -3.98 34.27 12.39
CA TYR A 756 -4.16 35.72 12.35
C TYR A 756 -5.19 36.09 11.29
N ILE A 757 -6.21 36.83 11.68
CA ILE A 757 -7.30 37.31 10.82
C ILE A 757 -7.35 38.84 10.84
N CYS A 758 -7.39 39.41 9.65
CA CYS A 758 -7.70 40.83 9.44
C CYS A 758 -8.96 40.95 8.58
N GLN A 759 -9.99 41.63 9.07
CA GLN A 759 -11.27 41.84 8.39
C GLN A 759 -11.41 43.31 8.01
N SER A 760 -11.77 43.62 6.78
CA SER A 760 -12.00 44.98 6.27
C SER A 760 -13.37 45.06 5.62
N THR A 761 -14.10 46.16 5.86
CA THR A 761 -15.39 46.45 5.23
C THR A 761 -15.16 47.17 3.91
N LYS A 762 -15.77 46.71 2.82
CA LYS A 762 -15.67 47.29 1.48
C LYS A 762 -16.78 48.28 1.15
N THR A 763 -17.94 48.13 1.74
CA THR A 763 -19.04 49.06 1.55
C THR A 763 -18.73 50.37 2.30
N PRO A 764 -18.77 51.50 1.62
CA PRO A 764 -18.63 52.77 2.29
C PRO A 764 -19.74 52.93 3.33
N ASN A 765 -19.39 53.12 4.57
CA ASN A 765 -20.34 53.45 5.61
C ASN A 765 -20.91 54.82 5.22
N LEU A 766 -22.21 55.00 5.11
CA LEU A 766 -22.84 56.28 4.86
C LEU A 766 -22.43 57.33 5.89
N ASP A 767 -22.11 56.94 7.12
CA ASP A 767 -21.54 57.79 8.17
C ASP A 767 -20.13 58.31 7.85
N TYR A 768 -19.44 57.70 6.91
CA TYR A 768 -18.09 58.16 6.48
C TYR A 768 -18.13 59.56 5.85
N TYR A 769 -19.17 59.83 5.03
CA TYR A 769 -19.30 61.17 4.40
C TYR A 769 -19.75 62.25 5.39
N ALA A 770 -20.26 61.85 6.56
CA ALA A 770 -20.69 62.76 7.60
C ALA A 770 -19.55 63.15 8.58
N HIS A 771 -18.50 62.33 8.75
CA HIS A 771 -17.50 62.47 9.81
C HIS A 771 -16.04 62.45 9.36
N GLY A 772 -15.73 62.42 8.07
CA GLY A 772 -14.36 62.54 7.54
C GLY A 772 -13.37 61.45 7.90
N THR A 773 -13.81 60.23 8.22
CA THR A 773 -12.98 59.08 8.54
C THR A 773 -12.65 58.25 7.27
N SER A 774 -11.59 57.41 7.33
CA SER A 774 -11.03 56.64 6.20
C SER A 774 -12.08 55.90 5.36
N PRO A 775 -11.95 55.78 4.03
CA PRO A 775 -12.86 55.03 3.16
C PRO A 775 -12.86 53.52 3.41
N PHE A 776 -11.91 53.02 4.17
CA PHE A 776 -11.85 51.63 4.61
C PHE A 776 -12.31 51.59 6.06
N GLY A 777 -13.53 51.09 6.31
CA GLY A 777 -14.12 50.98 7.64
C GLY A 777 -13.24 50.23 8.64
N LYS A 778 -13.59 50.25 9.91
CA LYS A 778 -12.86 49.64 11.02
C LYS A 778 -12.30 48.28 10.64
N GLN A 779 -10.95 48.16 10.63
CA GLN A 779 -10.28 46.87 10.60
C GLN A 779 -10.50 46.15 11.92
N ASN A 780 -11.04 44.90 11.84
CA ASN A 780 -11.10 44.02 13.00
C ASN A 780 -9.98 43.00 12.85
N GLU A 781 -9.02 43.03 13.79
CA GLU A 781 -7.88 42.13 13.79
C GLU A 781 -7.86 41.29 15.04
N TYR A 782 -7.59 39.99 14.87
CA TYR A 782 -7.43 39.06 15.98
C TYR A 782 -6.52 37.89 15.64
N SER A 783 -6.00 37.25 16.67
CA SER A 783 -5.15 36.09 16.58
C SER A 783 -5.69 35.00 17.50
N VAL A 784 -5.74 33.78 17.00
CA VAL A 784 -6.16 32.59 17.73
C VAL A 784 -5.03 31.59 17.70
N PHE A 785 -4.58 31.19 18.86
CA PHE A 785 -3.66 30.07 19.02
C PHE A 785 -4.47 28.79 19.12
N ASP A 786 -4.20 27.82 18.23
CA ASP A 786 -5.03 26.60 18.05
C ASP A 786 -4.17 25.36 18.16
N PHE A 787 -4.55 24.47 19.05
CA PHE A 787 -3.96 23.16 19.27
C PHE A 787 -4.99 22.10 18.90
N HIS A 788 -4.77 21.43 17.79
CA HIS A 788 -5.65 20.36 17.35
C HIS A 788 -4.92 19.02 17.36
N TYR A 789 -5.43 18.10 18.17
CA TYR A 789 -4.94 16.72 18.29
C TYR A 789 -5.96 15.76 17.72
N GLN A 790 -5.48 14.80 16.91
CA GLN A 790 -6.30 13.71 16.38
C GLN A 790 -5.64 12.36 16.58
N TYR A 791 -6.43 11.40 17.01
CA TYR A 791 -6.13 9.99 16.97
C TYR A 791 -7.28 9.23 16.33
N ALA A 792 -7.05 8.64 15.14
CA ALA A 792 -8.08 7.97 14.36
C ALA A 792 -7.65 6.56 13.97
N ASN A 793 -8.42 5.55 14.35
CA ASN A 793 -8.30 4.19 13.85
C ASN A 793 -9.25 3.99 12.67
N ARG A 794 -8.70 4.05 11.45
CA ARG A 794 -9.43 4.01 10.18
C ARG A 794 -9.67 2.60 9.63
N ARG A 795 -9.55 1.58 10.47
CA ARG A 795 -9.84 0.19 10.08
C ARG A 795 -11.23 0.07 9.47
N LYS A 796 -11.42 -0.90 8.55
CA LYS A 796 -12.70 -1.06 7.82
C LYS A 796 -13.83 -1.59 8.69
N ILE A 797 -13.51 -2.32 9.74
CA ILE A 797 -14.46 -2.89 10.69
C ILE A 797 -14.34 -2.12 12.01
N ASN A 798 -15.43 -1.52 12.45
CA ASN A 798 -15.53 -0.75 13.69
C ASN A 798 -14.45 0.36 13.79
N PRO A 799 -14.37 1.31 12.81
CA PRO A 799 -13.48 2.46 12.91
C PRO A 799 -13.90 3.39 14.07
N TRP A 800 -12.94 4.14 14.63
CA TRP A 800 -13.20 5.16 15.62
C TRP A 800 -12.14 6.26 15.58
N SER A 801 -12.50 7.46 16.04
CA SER A 801 -11.57 8.57 16.22
C SER A 801 -11.88 9.38 17.48
N VAL A 802 -10.84 10.05 17.96
CA VAL A 802 -10.91 11.10 18.97
C VAL A 802 -10.20 12.32 18.43
N ASP A 803 -10.88 13.44 18.49
CA ASP A 803 -10.39 14.76 18.14
C ASP A 803 -10.48 15.66 19.37
N ALA A 804 -9.43 16.42 19.66
CA ALA A 804 -9.43 17.41 20.76
C ALA A 804 -8.85 18.72 20.25
N ASP A 805 -9.50 19.80 20.57
CA ASP A 805 -9.15 21.13 20.11
C ASP A 805 -9.10 22.12 21.27
N VAL A 806 -8.04 22.94 21.32
CA VAL A 806 -7.83 23.97 22.32
C VAL A 806 -7.49 25.27 21.59
N GLN A 807 -8.41 26.23 21.64
CA GLN A 807 -8.21 27.55 21.05
C GLN A 807 -8.04 28.60 22.12
N MET A 808 -7.00 29.40 21.99
CA MET A 808 -6.69 30.47 22.94
C MET A 808 -6.63 31.81 22.21
N MET A 809 -7.36 32.79 22.69
CA MET A 809 -7.37 34.15 22.16
C MET A 809 -7.48 35.16 23.31
N LYS A 810 -6.46 35.98 23.52
CA LYS A 810 -6.36 36.88 24.67
C LYS A 810 -6.61 36.09 26.01
N LYS A 811 -7.70 36.36 26.71
CA LYS A 811 -8.08 35.72 27.97
C LYS A 811 -9.12 34.60 27.80
N THR A 812 -9.62 34.39 26.55
CA THR A 812 -10.65 33.37 26.26
C THR A 812 -10.00 32.06 25.85
N ILE A 813 -10.50 30.96 26.38
CA ILE A 813 -10.08 29.61 26.02
C ILE A 813 -11.34 28.84 25.58
N LYS A 814 -11.32 28.30 24.35
CA LYS A 814 -12.34 27.38 23.85
C LYS A 814 -11.76 25.98 23.81
N LEU A 815 -12.38 25.05 24.49
CA LEU A 815 -12.02 23.64 24.51
C LEU A 815 -13.13 22.84 23.83
N SER A 816 -12.77 21.88 22.99
CA SER A 816 -13.73 20.90 22.48
C SER A 816 -13.08 19.53 22.31
N ALA A 817 -13.93 18.50 22.44
CA ALA A 817 -13.57 17.12 22.18
C ALA A 817 -14.69 16.43 21.42
N GLU A 818 -14.29 15.62 20.46
CA GLU A 818 -15.19 14.83 19.64
C GLU A 818 -14.71 13.37 19.61
N MET A 819 -15.64 12.45 19.77
CA MET A 819 -15.41 11.02 19.57
C MET A 819 -16.37 10.50 18.51
N THR A 820 -15.84 9.81 17.49
CA THR A 820 -16.68 9.08 16.52
C THR A 820 -16.40 7.60 16.60
N THR A 821 -17.44 6.78 16.48
CA THR A 821 -17.32 5.33 16.38
C THR A 821 -18.38 4.73 15.49
N GLN A 822 -18.04 3.62 14.84
CA GLN A 822 -18.99 2.86 14.04
C GLN A 822 -18.95 1.39 14.43
N TYR A 823 -20.11 0.81 14.67
CA TYR A 823 -20.29 -0.63 14.70
C TYR A 823 -20.71 -1.13 13.32
N THR A 824 -19.84 -1.94 12.69
CA THR A 824 -20.05 -2.43 11.32
C THR A 824 -20.75 -3.77 11.35
N TYR A 825 -22.05 -3.81 11.02
CA TYR A 825 -22.85 -5.04 11.07
C TYR A 825 -22.95 -5.76 9.72
N ALA A 826 -22.68 -5.05 8.60
CA ALA A 826 -22.63 -5.65 7.26
C ALA A 826 -21.63 -4.87 6.37
N LYS A 827 -21.33 -5.39 5.19
CA LYS A 827 -20.40 -4.77 4.25
C LYS A 827 -20.84 -3.35 3.92
N LYS A 828 -20.00 -2.35 4.30
CA LYS A 828 -20.25 -0.91 4.14
C LYS A 828 -21.49 -0.39 4.90
N LYS A 829 -22.05 -1.14 5.85
CA LYS A 829 -23.21 -0.77 6.67
C LYS A 829 -22.85 -0.77 8.15
N GLY A 830 -23.35 0.22 8.87
CA GLY A 830 -23.03 0.35 10.29
C GLY A 830 -24.03 1.17 11.07
N VAL A 831 -23.82 1.12 12.38
CA VAL A 831 -24.40 2.04 13.37
C VAL A 831 -23.30 3.02 13.74
N ASN A 832 -23.53 4.30 13.55
CA ASN A 832 -22.55 5.35 13.84
C ASN A 832 -23.00 6.14 15.05
N LEU A 833 -22.04 6.45 15.90
CA LEU A 833 -22.21 7.34 17.05
C LEU A 833 -21.12 8.41 17.01
N ARG A 834 -21.52 9.66 17.15
CA ARG A 834 -20.65 10.81 17.40
C ARG A 834 -21.05 11.43 18.74
N LEU A 835 -20.06 11.68 19.59
CA LEU A 835 -20.20 12.43 20.84
C LEU A 835 -19.35 13.70 20.74
N PHE A 836 -19.92 14.80 21.15
CA PHE A 836 -19.25 16.11 21.18
C PHE A 836 -19.44 16.75 22.55
N ALA A 837 -18.40 17.38 23.07
CA ALA A 837 -18.45 18.23 24.25
C ALA A 837 -17.53 19.44 24.08
N GLY A 838 -18.03 20.62 24.42
CA GLY A 838 -17.24 21.85 24.35
C GLY A 838 -17.52 22.78 25.51
N LYS A 839 -16.48 23.55 25.90
CA LYS A 839 -16.54 24.56 26.97
C LYS A 839 -15.76 25.81 26.58
N ILE A 840 -16.30 26.98 26.83
CA ILE A 840 -15.63 28.27 26.64
C ILE A 840 -15.41 28.87 28.04
N TYR A 841 -14.17 29.25 28.35
CA TYR A 841 -13.79 29.97 29.54
C TYR A 841 -13.55 31.44 29.23
N ASN A 842 -14.03 32.33 30.08
CA ASN A 842 -13.91 33.79 29.96
C ASN A 842 -14.31 34.30 28.59
N PRO A 843 -15.56 34.08 28.12
CA PRO A 843 -15.98 34.50 26.80
C PRO A 843 -15.91 36.02 26.68
N ASN A 844 -15.09 36.53 25.79
CA ASN A 844 -14.97 37.97 25.50
C ASN A 844 -15.89 38.36 24.36
N THR A 845 -17.14 38.63 24.69
CA THR A 845 -18.18 38.99 23.71
C THR A 845 -17.97 40.35 23.03
N THR A 846 -17.11 41.23 23.58
CA THR A 846 -16.76 42.51 22.98
C THR A 846 -15.75 42.37 21.86
N PHE A 847 -14.87 41.36 21.93
CA PHE A 847 -13.81 41.14 20.97
C PHE A 847 -14.22 40.20 19.81
N LEU A 848 -14.91 39.11 20.13
CA LEU A 848 -15.54 38.20 19.19
C LEU A 848 -16.99 37.95 19.63
N PRO A 849 -17.93 38.86 19.27
CA PRO A 849 -19.30 38.82 19.76
C PRO A 849 -20.06 37.53 19.39
N ASN A 850 -19.50 36.76 18.48
CA ASN A 850 -20.13 35.55 17.96
C ASN A 850 -19.35 34.26 18.28
N LEU A 851 -18.35 34.32 19.17
CA LEU A 851 -17.68 33.13 19.66
C LEU A 851 -18.66 32.28 20.48
N ALA A 852 -19.10 31.18 19.87
CA ALA A 852 -20.06 30.28 20.48
C ALA A 852 -19.89 28.87 19.92
N PHE A 853 -20.43 27.87 20.60
CA PHE A 853 -20.82 26.59 19.99
C PHE A 853 -22.21 26.76 19.35
N ASN A 854 -22.52 25.88 18.37
CA ASN A 854 -23.80 25.87 17.69
C ASN A 854 -24.33 24.44 17.56
N ALA A 855 -25.62 24.22 17.78
CA ALA A 855 -26.20 22.90 17.56
C ALA A 855 -26.12 22.50 16.07
N SER A 856 -26.42 23.41 15.15
CA SER A 856 -26.41 23.20 13.71
C SER A 856 -25.07 23.50 13.00
N GLY A 857 -24.03 23.84 13.75
CA GLY A 857 -22.70 24.16 13.22
C GLY A 857 -22.61 25.54 12.53
N ILE A 858 -23.54 25.88 11.65
CA ILE A 858 -23.67 27.20 11.02
C ILE A 858 -25.06 27.69 11.24
N TYR A 859 -25.19 28.91 11.75
CA TYR A 859 -26.48 29.58 11.93
C TYR A 859 -26.50 30.99 11.37
N GLY A 860 -27.48 31.29 10.52
CA GLY A 860 -27.89 32.61 10.12
C GLY A 860 -27.01 33.34 9.14
N THR A 861 -27.48 34.52 8.72
CA THR A 861 -26.87 35.44 7.78
C THR A 861 -25.54 36.05 8.23
N TYR A 862 -25.00 35.63 9.38
CA TYR A 862 -23.85 36.22 10.04
C TYR A 862 -22.63 35.30 10.02
N THR A 863 -22.26 34.87 8.87
CA THR A 863 -21.30 33.77 8.69
C THR A 863 -19.86 34.08 9.02
N GLY A 864 -19.44 35.30 8.99
CA GLY A 864 -18.13 35.68 9.54
C GLY A 864 -18.00 35.40 11.03
N SER A 865 -19.10 35.10 11.72
CA SER A 865 -19.13 34.95 13.14
C SER A 865 -19.01 33.51 13.65
N SER A 866 -19.56 32.53 12.94
CA SER A 866 -19.43 31.12 13.36
C SER A 866 -18.16 30.47 12.80
N ASP A 867 -17.64 30.91 11.65
CA ASP A 867 -16.36 30.52 11.06
C ASP A 867 -15.28 31.60 11.27
N TYR A 868 -15.07 32.01 12.51
CA TYR A 868 -14.11 33.06 12.84
C TYR A 868 -12.64 32.70 12.49
N LEU A 869 -12.33 31.44 12.23
CA LEU A 869 -11.02 30.99 11.72
C LEU A 869 -10.97 30.97 10.18
N PHE A 870 -12.08 31.14 9.50
CA PHE A 870 -12.21 30.97 8.05
C PHE A 870 -11.64 29.64 7.53
N ASP A 871 -11.91 28.56 8.26
CA ASP A 871 -11.48 27.20 7.94
C ASP A 871 -12.54 26.41 7.19
N GLN A 872 -13.80 26.78 7.32
CA GLN A 872 -14.90 26.05 6.73
C GLN A 872 -14.94 26.21 5.22
N THR A 873 -15.07 25.09 4.51
CA THR A 873 -15.14 25.05 3.05
C THR A 873 -16.56 24.73 2.64
N LEU A 874 -17.26 25.74 2.15
CA LEU A 874 -18.61 25.65 1.58
C LEU A 874 -18.54 25.88 0.08
N ILE A 875 -19.32 25.11 -0.70
CA ILE A 875 -19.48 25.41 -2.13
C ILE A 875 -20.24 26.72 -2.26
N GLY A 876 -19.71 27.64 -3.08
CA GLY A 876 -20.34 28.89 -3.37
C GLY A 876 -20.42 29.85 -2.17
N ARG A 877 -20.06 29.41 -0.99
CA ARG A 877 -20.09 30.17 0.27
C ARG A 877 -21.32 31.09 0.37
N SER A 878 -22.51 30.53 0.14
CA SER A 878 -23.78 31.20 0.37
C SER A 878 -24.39 30.65 1.66
N GLU A 879 -24.64 31.52 2.61
CA GLU A 879 -25.18 31.15 3.90
C GLU A 879 -26.66 31.49 4.05
N SER A 880 -27.19 32.37 3.22
CA SER A 880 -28.56 32.90 3.34
C SER A 880 -29.44 32.72 2.13
N GLU A 881 -28.84 32.46 0.94
CA GLU A 881 -29.62 32.49 -0.30
C GLU A 881 -29.40 31.28 -1.18
N GLY A 882 -30.47 30.77 -1.77
CA GLY A 882 -30.50 29.73 -2.77
C GLY A 882 -30.10 28.36 -2.27
N LEU A 883 -29.91 27.39 -3.18
CA LEU A 883 -29.59 25.99 -2.86
C LEU A 883 -28.33 25.83 -1.99
N TRP A 884 -27.34 26.69 -2.20
CA TRP A 884 -26.07 26.58 -1.48
C TRP A 884 -26.17 26.91 0.01
N SER A 885 -27.20 27.69 0.43
CA SER A 885 -27.48 27.96 1.84
C SER A 885 -27.99 26.73 2.60
N HIS A 886 -28.44 25.71 1.89
CA HIS A 886 -28.86 24.43 2.50
C HIS A 886 -27.69 23.47 2.79
N GLN A 887 -26.43 23.88 2.63
CA GLN A 887 -25.30 23.09 3.04
C GLN A 887 -25.18 22.99 4.56
N MET A 888 -24.82 21.81 5.05
CA MET A 888 -24.44 21.61 6.45
C MET A 888 -23.00 21.04 6.55
N LEU A 889 -22.29 21.43 7.60
CA LEU A 889 -20.93 20.93 7.86
C LEU A 889 -20.92 19.78 8.87
N GLY A 890 -21.92 19.73 9.75
CA GLY A 890 -21.98 18.73 10.82
C GLY A 890 -20.97 18.98 11.95
N ASN A 891 -20.56 20.25 12.14
CA ASN A 891 -19.69 20.69 13.22
C ASN A 891 -20.49 20.94 14.50
N ASP A 892 -19.81 21.24 15.61
CA ASP A 892 -20.34 21.42 16.96
C ASP A 892 -21.41 20.36 17.28
N GLY A 893 -22.68 20.68 17.51
CA GLY A 893 -23.72 19.69 17.83
C GLY A 893 -24.20 18.82 16.67
N GLY A 894 -23.83 19.13 15.41
CA GLY A 894 -24.07 18.27 14.23
C GLY A 894 -25.52 18.13 13.78
N PHE A 895 -26.41 19.06 14.12
CA PHE A 895 -27.82 19.06 13.70
C PHE A 895 -27.95 19.40 12.23
N ALA A 896 -28.90 18.76 11.57
CA ALA A 896 -29.24 19.05 10.19
C ALA A 896 -30.15 20.27 10.10
N THR A 897 -31.13 20.40 10.98
CA THR A 897 -32.04 21.55 11.04
C THR A 897 -31.28 22.80 11.44
N LEU A 898 -31.45 23.88 10.68
CA LEU A 898 -30.93 25.19 11.01
C LEU A 898 -31.72 25.81 12.15
N THR A 899 -31.11 26.02 13.29
CA THR A 899 -31.75 26.54 14.49
C THR A 899 -30.84 27.48 15.26
N PRO A 900 -31.35 28.59 15.84
CA PRO A 900 -30.62 29.42 16.77
C PRO A 900 -30.41 28.73 18.13
N LEU A 901 -31.23 27.75 18.44
CA LEU A 901 -31.09 26.97 19.67
C LEU A 901 -29.76 26.23 19.71
N GLY A 902 -29.14 26.18 20.88
CA GLY A 902 -27.81 25.58 21.03
C GLY A 902 -26.66 26.46 20.56
N ARG A 903 -26.92 27.75 20.24
CA ARG A 903 -25.86 28.75 20.16
C ARG A 903 -25.53 29.21 21.58
N ASP A 904 -24.39 28.78 22.06
CA ASP A 904 -24.00 28.99 23.46
C ASP A 904 -22.52 29.34 23.58
N ASN A 905 -22.24 30.38 24.37
CA ASN A 905 -20.88 30.86 24.62
C ASN A 905 -20.26 30.33 25.92
N ASP A 906 -20.89 29.36 26.53
CA ASP A 906 -20.42 28.68 27.71
C ASP A 906 -20.07 27.21 27.42
N TRP A 907 -21.06 26.34 27.30
CA TRP A 907 -20.82 24.93 26.99
C TRP A 907 -21.93 24.31 26.13
N LEU A 908 -21.55 23.29 25.37
CA LEU A 908 -22.45 22.46 24.56
C LEU A 908 -22.01 21.02 24.60
N VAL A 909 -23.00 20.10 24.77
CA VAL A 909 -22.81 18.66 24.65
C VAL A 909 -23.81 18.11 23.66
N ALA A 910 -23.37 17.26 22.72
CA ALA A 910 -24.23 16.66 21.72
C ALA A 910 -23.89 15.18 21.48
N ALA A 911 -24.89 14.42 21.09
CA ALA A 911 -24.77 13.06 20.60
C ALA A 911 -25.54 12.92 19.27
N ASN A 912 -24.88 12.35 18.28
CA ASN A 912 -25.45 12.08 16.98
C ASN A 912 -25.40 10.59 16.68
N PHE A 913 -26.53 10.01 16.35
CA PHE A 913 -26.69 8.60 16.08
C PHE A 913 -27.21 8.39 14.66
N SER A 914 -26.68 7.39 13.94
CA SER A 914 -27.25 6.99 12.65
C SER A 914 -27.09 5.50 12.38
N VAL A 915 -28.10 4.92 11.71
CA VAL A 915 -28.15 3.50 11.34
C VAL A 915 -28.39 3.39 9.85
N ASP A 916 -27.48 2.72 9.13
CA ASP A 916 -27.68 2.44 7.71
C ASP A 916 -28.76 1.36 7.52
N PHE A 917 -29.62 1.51 6.51
CA PHE A 917 -30.57 0.45 6.20
C PHE A 917 -29.86 -0.75 5.54
N PRO A 918 -30.32 -1.97 5.83
CA PRO A 918 -29.70 -3.19 5.32
C PRO A 918 -29.78 -3.29 3.78
N LYS A 919 -29.10 -4.28 3.21
CA LYS A 919 -29.04 -4.55 1.77
C LYS A 919 -28.45 -3.35 0.99
N LYS A 920 -28.83 -3.16 -0.26
CA LYS A 920 -28.35 -2.09 -1.15
C LYS A 920 -29.13 -0.77 -1.00
N ILE A 921 -29.94 -0.61 0.03
CA ILE A 921 -30.76 0.60 0.24
C ILE A 921 -29.85 1.77 0.61
N PRO A 922 -29.83 2.89 -0.13
CA PRO A 922 -28.94 4.03 0.14
C PRO A 922 -29.53 4.99 1.20
N LEU A 923 -30.24 4.48 2.19
CA LEU A 923 -30.86 5.25 3.25
C LEU A 923 -30.24 4.92 4.60
N SER A 924 -30.31 5.91 5.51
CA SER A 924 -29.98 5.76 6.92
C SER A 924 -31.02 6.52 7.75
N ALA A 925 -31.43 5.97 8.89
CA ALA A 925 -32.10 6.75 9.92
C ALA A 925 -31.07 7.51 10.73
N PHE A 926 -31.38 8.72 11.19
CA PHE A 926 -30.55 9.49 12.09
C PHE A 926 -31.37 10.11 13.23
N ALA A 927 -30.68 10.37 14.36
CA ALA A 927 -31.20 11.12 15.51
C ALA A 927 -30.05 11.92 16.13
N ASN A 928 -30.31 13.19 16.41
CA ASN A 928 -29.38 14.11 17.04
C ASN A 928 -30.01 14.65 18.33
N ILE A 929 -29.25 14.74 19.40
CA ILE A 929 -29.64 15.30 20.68
C ILE A 929 -28.55 16.21 21.22
N SER A 930 -28.92 17.36 21.78
CA SER A 930 -27.97 18.32 22.35
C SER A 930 -28.54 19.00 23.59
N THR A 931 -27.63 19.42 24.47
CA THR A 931 -27.92 20.30 25.60
C THR A 931 -26.81 21.33 25.75
N PHE A 932 -27.12 22.49 26.32
CA PHE A 932 -26.22 23.63 26.44
C PHE A 932 -26.55 24.46 27.69
N SER A 933 -25.73 25.42 28.06
CA SER A 933 -25.83 26.10 29.36
C SER A 933 -27.19 26.78 29.57
N GLN A 934 -27.75 27.37 28.52
CA GLN A 934 -29.01 28.14 28.60
C GLN A 934 -30.23 27.35 28.08
N ALA A 935 -30.13 26.04 27.82
CA ALA A 935 -31.17 25.24 27.20
C ALA A 935 -32.57 25.42 27.82
N LYS A 936 -32.63 25.46 29.15
CA LYS A 936 -33.91 25.56 29.90
C LYS A 936 -34.42 27.00 30.04
N SER A 937 -33.53 28.01 29.97
CA SER A 937 -33.84 29.40 30.24
C SER A 937 -34.07 30.26 28.99
N LEU A 938 -33.70 29.74 27.79
CA LEU A 938 -33.75 30.48 26.55
C LEU A 938 -35.20 30.76 26.08
N LEU A 939 -36.13 29.87 26.39
CA LEU A 939 -37.54 29.96 26.13
C LEU A 939 -38.35 29.77 27.43
N GLU A 940 -39.50 30.43 27.52
CA GLU A 940 -40.43 30.23 28.62
C GLU A 940 -40.90 28.74 28.62
N ASN A 941 -40.67 28.01 29.71
CA ASN A 941 -40.86 26.56 29.84
C ASN A 941 -40.03 25.72 28.85
N GLY A 942 -38.78 26.17 28.51
CA GLY A 942 -37.90 25.53 27.57
C GLY A 942 -37.46 24.11 27.98
N GLU A 943 -37.22 23.29 26.98
CA GLU A 943 -36.75 21.91 27.15
C GLU A 943 -35.25 21.89 27.54
N ARG A 944 -34.87 20.94 28.37
CA ARG A 944 -33.45 20.74 28.72
C ARG A 944 -32.61 20.20 27.58
N PHE A 945 -33.24 19.47 26.68
CA PHE A 945 -32.61 18.85 25.50
C PHE A 945 -33.37 19.24 24.25
N ILE A 946 -32.64 19.67 23.26
CA ILE A 946 -33.16 19.78 21.90
C ILE A 946 -32.78 18.52 21.13
N TYR A 947 -33.63 18.04 20.25
CA TYR A 947 -33.40 16.86 19.44
C TYR A 947 -34.13 16.89 18.12
N GLU A 948 -33.59 16.14 17.14
CA GLU A 948 -34.21 15.91 15.87
C GLU A 948 -34.00 14.47 15.43
N ALA A 949 -34.87 13.95 14.59
CA ALA A 949 -34.75 12.66 13.96
C ALA A 949 -35.25 12.67 12.53
N GLY A 950 -34.71 11.85 11.66
CA GLY A 950 -35.09 11.82 10.27
C GLY A 950 -34.41 10.75 9.44
N ILE A 951 -34.51 10.93 8.12
CA ILE A 951 -33.90 10.03 7.13
C ILE A 951 -32.77 10.77 6.44
N ARG A 952 -31.65 10.07 6.25
CA ARG A 952 -30.53 10.53 5.45
C ARG A 952 -30.46 9.71 4.15
N VAL A 953 -30.46 10.38 3.02
CA VAL A 953 -30.26 9.78 1.70
C VAL A 953 -28.77 9.86 1.37
N ASN A 954 -28.12 8.72 1.20
CA ASN A 954 -26.70 8.61 0.87
C ASN A 954 -26.54 8.52 -0.66
N ILE A 955 -26.49 9.65 -1.36
CA ILE A 955 -26.25 9.67 -2.83
C ILE A 955 -24.90 9.04 -3.13
N VAL A 956 -23.86 9.56 -2.46
CA VAL A 956 -22.55 8.92 -2.36
C VAL A 956 -22.13 8.98 -0.90
N LYS A 957 -22.14 7.82 -0.23
CA LYS A 957 -21.88 7.73 1.22
C LYS A 957 -20.60 8.46 1.63
N ASN A 958 -20.71 9.32 2.65
CA ASN A 958 -19.66 10.18 3.20
C ASN A 958 -19.12 11.27 2.24
N ILE A 959 -19.67 11.39 1.03
CA ILE A 959 -19.31 12.44 0.07
C ILE A 959 -20.50 13.38 -0.14
N PHE A 960 -21.63 12.85 -0.61
CA PHE A 960 -22.83 13.62 -0.85
C PHE A 960 -24.03 12.96 -0.20
N GLU A 961 -24.58 13.61 0.81
CA GLU A 961 -25.66 13.14 1.66
C GLU A 961 -26.75 14.20 1.77
N ILE A 962 -28.03 13.80 1.75
CA ILE A 962 -29.19 14.68 1.94
C ILE A 962 -29.87 14.26 3.25
N TYR A 963 -30.10 15.22 4.11
CA TYR A 963 -30.75 15.04 5.41
C TYR A 963 -32.16 15.60 5.35
N VAL A 964 -33.10 14.77 5.75
CA VAL A 964 -34.55 15.09 5.82
C VAL A 964 -35.00 14.89 7.27
N PRO A 965 -34.96 15.94 8.10
CA PRO A 965 -35.53 15.89 9.44
C PRO A 965 -37.03 15.69 9.37
N LEU A 966 -37.55 14.69 10.05
CA LEU A 966 -38.98 14.36 10.08
C LEU A 966 -39.61 14.69 11.41
N TYR A 967 -38.80 14.81 12.45
CA TYR A 967 -39.24 15.07 13.80
C TYR A 967 -38.29 16.05 14.49
N LEU A 968 -38.84 17.12 15.10
CA LEU A 968 -38.13 18.13 15.86
C LEU A 968 -38.65 18.16 17.30
N SER A 969 -37.79 18.49 18.28
CA SER A 969 -38.22 18.79 19.64
C SER A 969 -39.17 19.99 19.66
N LYS A 970 -39.99 20.08 20.70
CA LYS A 970 -41.02 21.15 20.79
C LYS A 970 -40.42 22.55 20.66
N ASP A 971 -39.29 22.79 21.31
CA ASP A 971 -38.61 24.10 21.25
C ASP A 971 -38.07 24.36 19.86
N MET A 972 -37.51 23.36 19.17
CA MET A 972 -37.04 23.52 17.80
C MET A 972 -38.21 23.80 16.84
N GLN A 973 -39.32 23.10 16.99
CA GLN A 973 -40.51 23.33 16.18
C GLN A 973 -41.06 24.73 16.44
N ARG A 974 -41.22 25.15 17.70
CA ARG A 974 -41.65 26.46 18.08
C ARG A 974 -40.83 27.59 17.46
N VAL A 975 -39.51 27.44 17.49
CA VAL A 975 -38.58 28.43 16.91
C VAL A 975 -38.65 28.41 15.38
N ALA A 976 -38.80 27.23 14.77
CA ALA A 976 -39.02 27.12 13.31
C ALA A 976 -40.28 27.82 12.87
N ASP A 977 -41.39 27.61 13.59
CA ASP A 977 -42.69 28.25 13.34
C ASP A 977 -42.62 29.80 13.48
N LEU A 978 -41.94 30.28 14.53
CA LEU A 978 -41.70 31.71 14.77
C LEU A 978 -40.86 32.36 13.65
N ASN A 979 -39.95 31.63 13.05
CA ASN A 979 -39.10 32.07 11.94
C ASN A 979 -39.78 31.87 10.55
N GLY A 980 -41.03 31.37 10.51
CA GLY A 980 -41.71 31.09 9.27
C GLY A 980 -41.06 29.98 8.43
N GLN A 981 -40.33 29.08 9.04
CA GLN A 981 -39.65 27.98 8.36
C GLN A 981 -40.66 26.87 8.02
N HIS A 982 -40.62 26.40 6.80
CA HIS A 982 -41.41 25.28 6.32
C HIS A 982 -40.57 23.99 6.31
N PHE A 983 -41.23 22.86 6.17
CA PHE A 983 -40.55 21.53 6.14
C PHE A 983 -39.40 21.48 5.13
N ILE A 984 -39.53 22.08 3.97
CA ILE A 984 -38.51 22.11 2.93
C ILE A 984 -37.23 22.84 3.36
N ASP A 985 -37.37 23.84 4.25
CA ASP A 985 -36.24 24.65 4.75
C ASP A 985 -35.37 23.83 5.72
N HIS A 986 -35.87 22.72 6.26
CA HIS A 986 -35.16 21.80 7.10
C HIS A 986 -34.35 20.76 6.29
N ILE A 987 -34.66 20.60 4.98
CA ILE A 987 -33.93 19.68 4.12
C ILE A 987 -32.55 20.27 3.80
N ARG A 988 -31.51 19.61 4.23
CA ARG A 988 -30.13 20.07 4.10
C ARG A 988 -29.27 19.01 3.41
N PHE A 989 -28.19 19.46 2.78
CA PHE A 989 -27.22 18.53 2.21
C PHE A 989 -25.82 18.74 2.79
N LYS A 990 -25.08 17.66 2.85
CA LYS A 990 -23.68 17.66 3.22
C LYS A 990 -22.86 17.24 2.01
N LEU A 991 -21.87 18.06 1.63
CA LEU A 991 -20.91 17.72 0.59
C LEU A 991 -19.49 17.82 1.13
N ASN A 992 -18.83 16.69 1.19
CA ASN A 992 -17.45 16.61 1.68
C ASN A 992 -16.45 16.81 0.52
N LEU A 993 -16.12 18.06 0.22
CA LEU A 993 -15.18 18.42 -0.85
C LEU A 993 -13.77 17.85 -0.64
N ASN A 994 -13.36 17.66 0.62
CA ASN A 994 -12.08 17.04 0.93
C ASN A 994 -11.97 15.59 0.43
N MET A 995 -13.10 14.92 0.21
CA MET A 995 -13.17 13.58 -0.36
C MET A 995 -13.08 13.58 -1.89
N LEU A 996 -13.42 14.69 -2.53
CA LEU A 996 -13.34 14.89 -3.98
C LEU A 996 -11.97 15.41 -4.43
N ASN A 997 -11.07 15.74 -3.50
CA ASN A 997 -9.71 16.12 -3.84
C ASN A 997 -9.02 14.96 -4.58
N PRO A 998 -8.65 15.12 -5.88
CA PRO A 998 -8.06 14.05 -6.67
C PRO A 998 -6.75 13.54 -6.08
N LEU A 999 -6.00 14.37 -5.37
CA LEU A 999 -4.76 13.97 -4.69
C LEU A 999 -5.03 13.07 -3.47
N LYS A 1000 -6.12 13.34 -2.74
CA LYS A 1000 -6.59 12.43 -1.69
C LYS A 1000 -7.27 11.20 -2.26
N ALA A 1001 -7.93 11.31 -3.42
CA ALA A 1001 -8.47 10.16 -4.15
C ALA A 1001 -7.36 9.26 -4.66
N VAL A 1002 -6.30 9.80 -5.23
CA VAL A 1002 -5.09 9.04 -5.63
C VAL A 1002 -4.48 8.33 -4.41
N LYS A 1003 -4.37 8.99 -3.26
CA LYS A 1003 -3.92 8.35 -2.01
C LYS A 1003 -4.85 7.22 -1.53
N ARG A 1004 -6.14 7.23 -1.90
CA ARG A 1004 -7.11 6.17 -1.59
C ARG A 1004 -7.22 5.11 -2.67
N TYR A 1005 -7.09 5.50 -3.95
CA TYR A 1005 -7.13 4.57 -5.08
C TYR A 1005 -5.95 3.60 -5.05
N LYS A 1006 -4.82 4.01 -4.47
CA LYS A 1006 -3.62 3.17 -4.28
C LYS A 1006 -3.79 2.03 -3.27
N GLN A 1007 -4.86 1.99 -2.50
CA GLN A 1007 -5.26 0.79 -1.74
C GLN A 1007 -5.91 -0.29 -2.62
N ILE A 1008 -6.09 -0.05 -3.92
CA ILE A 1008 -6.85 -0.92 -4.84
C ILE A 1008 -6.01 -1.35 -6.05
N VAL A 1009 -4.90 -0.69 -6.37
CA VAL A 1009 -4.23 -0.86 -7.69
C VAL A 1009 -2.73 -1.23 -7.60
N LEU A 1010 -2.16 -1.42 -6.41
CA LEU A 1010 -0.80 -1.96 -6.29
C LEU A 1010 -0.83 -3.24 -5.48
#